data_88ae7281a0ffd42a944e539166963531
#
_entry.id   88ae7281a0ffd42a944e539166963531
#
_cell.length_a   1.000
_cell.length_b   1.000
_cell.length_c   1.000
_cell.angle_alpha   90.00
_cell.angle_beta   90.00
_cell.angle_gamma   90.00
#
_symmetry.space_group_name_H-M   'P 1'
#
loop_
_entity.id
_entity.type
_entity.pdbx_description
1 polymer ?
#
loop_
_entity_poly.entity_id
_entity_poly.type
_entity_poly.pdbx_seq_one_letter_code
_entity_poly.pdbx_strand_id
1 'polypeptide(L)'
;MASNLSRGLKKSALTVALAMCFAGGVQAQSTTGGIYGTVPAGSTVTISNTSGLTRTVTADANGRYNASSLPIGTYTVTAGANKREIVVTVGSNSNVSFGTTTLDTVTVTGSTVSPIDVAAVSTSTVLTSQQLSRLPLARNAEAVALLAPGAVQGNAYQFGNNHGGVPISFGGASVGENAYYMNGYYAGTPTTNVGGYSLPYGSIDQQETYTGGYSAKYGRSDGGVISQIGKSGTNEWHFGGQVVYVPKDMRGDVPSTFYPNETLPVLDGHQYTYQNAAFPGKIYSRGTHGKNWYTTYSLYAGGPLIQDRLFGFVSIEQQDTNADGNPTSSSATIAHSNAKDPKIYAKLNWNITDNHLLEYTYMARKYQYESNLYDYNFGSDVTGAFKAPAGLEKENDEFSILKYTGYLTDNLTFSATYGKQRLSYLSQGGIPPLSLAYVLGATSQNPAYWPAGTDPSKGVYNAQSTPSVTDARDYTQGLRAELEWVLGNHTLTFGIDNMKFRAANEGSTQVGDYWSYQHTDDPSLNISDELNVGKPNGNYYVDKIIYSTSTSMSLEQKAYYVEDRWQLTDRLLLSLGLRNDKFSNYNVAGKPFVESGNQWAPRLGFSWDVHGDSTLKIFGNAGRYFLALPMEVAVRGAAAGYYTDHYFNYTGIDANGVPTGMTPIGSADGTKTDAGEVSANHEFGQAKDPATVAASNLKSEYQDEFILGMQMQLTKDWTFGAKLTSRILKSAIDDFCDPDRMVAKLTADGNLSKVNVDAMYNTYCWLGNPNATNTFNLINAAGNGYFTLSMSPSDWAWPSKLKRTYTAVDLFLEHPFDGKWEARIDYTYSKSKGNTEGPANSDTGQGGNEHDSGISLSQNWDAAEIMMFADGYLANDRRHQLKMRGSYALTPEWTFSGNVTILSGAPISCFDYYSANGGPLTDPIGYRGSYHTCFGQPSPPGKTRLPWQHRLDLGVTYRPAFADHKLALSMNVLNLLNETNPTVINSNVSGIRLPRYTVQNTYNMPLNYATPRYVMFSASYDW
;
A
#
# COMPACT_ATOMS: atom_id res chain seq x y z
N MET A 1 -54.07 -27.75 14.05
CA MET A 1 -53.39 -27.56 12.75
C MET A 1 -52.31 -26.41 12.80
N ALA A 2 -52.42 -25.40 13.65
CA ALA A 2 -51.43 -24.31 13.72
C ALA A 2 -50.06 -24.69 14.30
N SER A 3 -49.96 -25.66 15.22
CA SER A 3 -48.71 -26.10 15.85
C SER A 3 -47.78 -26.92 14.93
N ASN A 4 -48.36 -27.56 13.88
CA ASN A 4 -47.56 -28.32 12.91
C ASN A 4 -47.03 -27.48 11.77
N LEU A 5 -47.68 -26.32 11.46
CA LEU A 5 -47.21 -25.38 10.44
C LEU A 5 -45.94 -24.64 10.91
N SER A 6 -45.87 -24.25 12.19
CA SER A 6 -44.71 -23.56 12.75
C SER A 6 -43.44 -24.43 12.85
N ARG A 7 -43.59 -25.72 13.11
CA ARG A 7 -42.48 -26.69 13.08
C ARG A 7 -42.02 -27.04 11.67
N GLY A 8 -42.95 -27.07 10.69
CA GLY A 8 -42.62 -27.22 9.27
C GLY A 8 -41.84 -26.03 8.71
N LEU A 9 -42.27 -24.79 8.99
CA LEU A 9 -41.59 -23.59 8.57
C LEU A 9 -40.17 -23.43 9.20
N LYS A 10 -39.98 -23.80 10.47
CA LYS A 10 -38.66 -23.79 11.10
C LYS A 10 -37.71 -24.84 10.51
N LYS A 11 -38.18 -26.03 10.18
CA LYS A 11 -37.38 -27.07 9.50
C LYS A 11 -37.08 -26.70 8.06
N SER A 12 -38.04 -26.14 7.32
CA SER A 12 -37.84 -25.69 5.94
C SER A 12 -36.90 -24.47 5.88
N ALA A 13 -36.98 -23.51 6.81
CA ALA A 13 -36.05 -22.40 6.90
C ALA A 13 -34.63 -22.87 7.23
N LEU A 14 -34.49 -23.86 8.13
CA LEU A 14 -33.16 -24.43 8.45
C LEU A 14 -32.59 -25.24 7.28
N THR A 15 -33.43 -25.99 6.55
CA THR A 15 -33.02 -26.77 5.38
C THR A 15 -32.67 -25.84 4.20
N VAL A 16 -33.43 -24.75 4.00
CA VAL A 16 -33.10 -23.72 3.00
C VAL A 16 -31.84 -22.95 3.37
N ALA A 17 -31.64 -22.61 4.65
CA ALA A 17 -30.40 -21.97 5.11
C ALA A 17 -29.19 -22.90 4.96
N LEU A 18 -29.32 -24.22 5.32
CA LEU A 18 -28.25 -25.19 5.07
C LEU A 18 -28.05 -25.46 3.56
N ALA A 19 -29.10 -25.53 2.76
CA ALA A 19 -29.00 -25.75 1.31
C ALA A 19 -28.37 -24.52 0.59
N MET A 20 -28.63 -23.30 1.06
CA MET A 20 -27.92 -22.10 0.57
C MET A 20 -26.44 -22.09 0.97
N CYS A 21 -26.07 -22.70 2.11
CA CYS A 21 -24.66 -22.84 2.50
C CYS A 21 -23.87 -23.79 1.57
N PHE A 22 -24.55 -24.69 0.86
CA PHE A 22 -23.91 -25.63 -0.08
C PHE A 22 -23.96 -25.22 -1.55
N ALA A 23 -24.74 -24.17 -1.91
CA ALA A 23 -24.96 -23.78 -3.31
C ALA A 23 -24.24 -22.50 -3.78
N GLY A 24 -23.41 -21.86 -2.96
CA GLY A 24 -22.64 -20.68 -3.31
C GLY A 24 -22.32 -19.82 -2.08
N GLY A 25 -21.08 -19.79 -1.69
CA GLY A 25 -20.57 -19.28 -0.43
C GLY A 25 -20.76 -17.78 -0.15
N VAL A 26 -20.98 -17.43 1.12
CA VAL A 26 -21.28 -16.07 1.62
C VAL A 26 -20.43 -15.69 2.85
N GLN A 27 -20.04 -14.40 3.08
CA GLN A 27 -18.97 -14.05 4.02
C GLN A 27 -18.99 -12.67 4.72
N ALA A 28 -18.40 -12.55 5.93
CA ALA A 28 -18.19 -11.27 6.65
C ALA A 28 -16.89 -11.17 7.47
N GLN A 29 -16.26 -9.96 7.52
CA GLN A 29 -15.10 -9.62 8.36
C GLN A 29 -15.51 -8.90 9.66
N SER A 30 -14.65 -8.96 10.73
CA SER A 30 -15.01 -8.37 12.02
C SER A 30 -15.09 -6.83 11.93
N THR A 31 -16.29 -6.32 12.10
CA THR A 31 -16.58 -4.92 12.40
C THR A 31 -17.16 -4.82 13.81
N THR A 32 -16.88 -5.81 14.64
CA THR A 32 -17.52 -6.07 15.93
C THR A 32 -16.47 -6.36 16.97
N GLY A 33 -16.86 -6.22 18.23
CA GLY A 33 -16.11 -6.70 19.39
C GLY A 33 -16.96 -7.68 20.21
N GLY A 34 -16.55 -7.94 21.46
CA GLY A 34 -17.28 -8.81 22.36
C GLY A 34 -17.24 -8.35 23.80
N ILE A 35 -18.15 -8.90 24.62
CA ILE A 35 -18.17 -8.74 26.05
C ILE A 35 -18.20 -10.13 26.70
N TYR A 36 -17.32 -10.37 27.64
CA TYR A 36 -17.28 -11.60 28.41
C TYR A 36 -17.08 -11.32 29.91
N GLY A 37 -17.31 -12.28 30.75
CA GLY A 37 -17.09 -12.11 32.16
C GLY A 37 -17.65 -13.24 32.98
N THR A 38 -17.67 -13.04 34.30
CA THR A 38 -18.21 -14.00 35.30
C THR A 38 -19.33 -13.38 36.11
N VAL A 39 -20.39 -14.14 36.33
CA VAL A 39 -21.53 -13.85 37.19
C VAL A 39 -21.92 -15.13 37.90
N PRO A 40 -22.80 -15.17 38.88
CA PRO A 40 -23.29 -16.43 39.48
C PRO A 40 -23.83 -17.35 38.38
N ALA A 41 -23.51 -18.66 38.50
CA ALA A 41 -23.90 -19.67 37.53
C ALA A 41 -25.41 -19.66 37.23
N GLY A 42 -25.80 -19.78 35.97
CA GLY A 42 -27.20 -19.72 35.52
C GLY A 42 -27.85 -18.33 35.55
N SER A 43 -27.09 -17.27 35.91
CA SER A 43 -27.61 -15.90 35.89
C SER A 43 -27.79 -15.41 34.46
N THR A 44 -28.82 -14.61 34.27
CA THR A 44 -29.09 -13.92 33.00
C THR A 44 -28.32 -12.57 32.97
N VAL A 45 -27.57 -12.34 31.90
CA VAL A 45 -26.86 -11.08 31.65
C VAL A 45 -27.51 -10.39 30.45
N THR A 46 -28.00 -9.17 30.65
CA THR A 46 -28.58 -8.33 29.59
C THR A 46 -27.57 -7.27 29.17
N ILE A 47 -27.34 -7.18 27.87
CA ILE A 47 -26.35 -6.30 27.22
C ILE A 47 -27.12 -5.42 26.23
N SER A 48 -27.21 -4.11 26.47
CA SER A 48 -27.94 -3.16 25.63
C SER A 48 -27.07 -1.98 25.24
N ASN A 49 -27.30 -1.42 24.04
CA ASN A 49 -26.57 -0.24 23.55
C ASN A 49 -27.49 0.94 23.26
N THR A 50 -26.90 2.08 22.90
CA THR A 50 -27.60 3.33 22.58
C THR A 50 -28.40 3.30 21.28
N SER A 51 -28.18 2.26 20.43
CA SER A 51 -28.95 2.04 19.20
C SER A 51 -30.03 0.96 19.35
N GLY A 52 -30.56 0.74 20.57
CA GLY A 52 -31.71 -0.14 20.83
C GLY A 52 -31.41 -1.64 20.74
N LEU A 53 -30.17 -2.07 20.44
CA LEU A 53 -29.80 -3.46 20.46
C LEU A 53 -29.79 -3.97 21.90
N THR A 54 -30.55 -5.02 22.16
CA THR A 54 -30.57 -5.71 23.44
C THR A 54 -30.30 -7.20 23.23
N ARG A 55 -29.24 -7.69 23.84
CA ARG A 55 -28.90 -9.13 23.83
C ARG A 55 -28.90 -9.69 25.25
N THR A 56 -29.50 -10.85 25.40
CA THR A 56 -29.54 -11.56 26.67
C THR A 56 -28.79 -12.88 26.53
N VAL A 57 -27.85 -13.15 27.43
CA VAL A 57 -27.07 -14.39 27.48
C VAL A 57 -27.14 -14.99 28.87
N THR A 58 -27.10 -16.32 28.97
CA THR A 58 -27.13 -17.04 30.23
C THR A 58 -25.73 -17.55 30.59
N ALA A 59 -25.28 -17.31 31.81
CA ALA A 59 -24.00 -17.80 32.30
C ALA A 59 -24.00 -19.34 32.43
N ASP A 60 -22.88 -19.96 32.08
CA ASP A 60 -22.66 -21.40 32.15
C ASP A 60 -22.59 -21.92 33.61
N ALA A 61 -22.36 -23.21 33.77
CA ALA A 61 -22.24 -23.87 35.08
C ALA A 61 -21.03 -23.34 35.91
N ASN A 62 -20.06 -22.71 35.29
CA ASN A 62 -18.91 -22.08 35.92
C ASN A 62 -19.12 -20.56 36.13
N GLY A 63 -20.33 -20.06 35.84
CA GLY A 63 -20.67 -18.64 35.94
C GLY A 63 -20.11 -17.76 34.83
N ARG A 64 -19.61 -18.33 33.74
CA ARG A 64 -19.06 -17.56 32.62
C ARG A 64 -20.14 -17.23 31.62
N TYR A 65 -20.07 -16.01 31.05
CA TYR A 65 -20.88 -15.60 29.91
C TYR A 65 -20.00 -14.98 28.82
N ASN A 66 -20.44 -15.09 27.58
CA ASN A 66 -19.79 -14.50 26.41
C ASN A 66 -20.84 -14.00 25.43
N ALA A 67 -20.72 -12.74 25.03
CA ALA A 67 -21.50 -12.11 23.98
C ALA A 67 -20.56 -11.58 22.91
N SER A 68 -20.32 -12.37 21.90
CA SER A 68 -19.46 -12.07 20.76
C SER A 68 -20.24 -11.38 19.63
N SER A 69 -19.49 -10.88 18.63
CA SER A 69 -20.03 -10.26 17.41
C SER A 69 -20.96 -9.06 17.66
N LEU A 70 -20.70 -8.31 18.74
CA LEU A 70 -21.43 -7.07 19.06
C LEU A 70 -20.93 -5.92 18.17
N PRO A 71 -21.83 -5.13 17.55
CA PRO A 71 -21.45 -3.86 16.93
C PRO A 71 -20.62 -2.98 17.88
N ILE A 72 -19.70 -2.18 17.34
CA ILE A 72 -18.93 -1.26 18.17
C ILE A 72 -19.86 -0.19 18.78
N GLY A 73 -19.50 0.32 19.96
CA GLY A 73 -20.27 1.35 20.65
C GLY A 73 -20.29 1.18 22.17
N THR A 74 -21.04 2.04 22.84
CA THR A 74 -21.20 1.99 24.30
C THR A 74 -22.35 1.06 24.67
N TYR A 75 -22.06 0.15 25.57
CA TYR A 75 -23.02 -0.86 26.07
C TYR A 75 -23.22 -0.76 27.57
N THR A 76 -24.45 -0.99 27.98
CA THR A 76 -24.82 -1.24 29.36
C THR A 76 -24.94 -2.75 29.59
N VAL A 77 -24.16 -3.31 30.50
CA VAL A 77 -24.20 -4.70 30.94
C VAL A 77 -24.91 -4.78 32.29
N THR A 78 -25.97 -5.57 32.39
CA THR A 78 -26.80 -5.72 33.59
C THR A 78 -26.88 -7.20 34.00
N ALA A 79 -26.58 -7.49 35.25
CA ALA A 79 -26.75 -8.84 35.85
C ALA A 79 -27.40 -8.69 37.21
N GLY A 80 -28.69 -9.04 37.31
CA GLY A 80 -29.50 -8.77 38.51
C GLY A 80 -29.61 -7.28 38.81
N ALA A 81 -29.18 -6.87 40.01
CA ALA A 81 -29.16 -5.47 40.43
C ALA A 81 -27.88 -4.72 39.97
N ASN A 82 -26.86 -5.44 39.47
CA ASN A 82 -25.57 -4.86 39.10
C ASN A 82 -25.62 -4.34 37.66
N LYS A 83 -25.10 -3.14 37.44
CA LYS A 83 -25.05 -2.46 36.13
C LYS A 83 -23.68 -1.88 35.91
N ARG A 84 -23.11 -2.06 34.66
CA ARG A 84 -21.87 -1.45 34.21
C ARG A 84 -22.01 -0.94 32.79
N GLU A 85 -21.38 0.18 32.50
CA GLU A 85 -21.22 0.71 31.16
C GLU A 85 -19.82 0.38 30.64
N ILE A 86 -19.72 -0.01 29.36
CA ILE A 86 -18.49 -0.42 28.69
C ILE A 86 -18.52 0.00 27.24
N VAL A 87 -17.36 0.40 26.70
CA VAL A 87 -17.17 0.64 25.27
C VAL A 87 -16.65 -0.63 24.62
N VAL A 88 -17.38 -1.10 23.60
CA VAL A 88 -16.95 -2.20 22.73
C VAL A 88 -16.19 -1.62 21.55
N THR A 89 -14.92 -2.03 21.39
CA THR A 89 -14.06 -1.63 20.30
C THR A 89 -13.87 -2.78 19.31
N VAL A 90 -13.56 -2.43 18.05
CA VAL A 90 -13.36 -3.41 16.99
C VAL A 90 -12.22 -4.39 17.35
N GLY A 91 -12.43 -5.67 17.08
CA GLY A 91 -11.41 -6.72 17.27
C GLY A 91 -11.07 -7.05 18.72
N SER A 92 -11.63 -6.35 19.71
CA SER A 92 -11.34 -6.54 21.14
C SER A 92 -12.52 -7.14 21.91
N ASN A 93 -12.22 -7.77 23.05
CA ASN A 93 -13.22 -8.30 23.96
C ASN A 93 -13.04 -7.68 25.35
N SER A 94 -14.10 -7.11 25.86
CA SER A 94 -14.12 -6.43 27.16
C SER A 94 -14.55 -7.37 28.27
N ASN A 95 -13.77 -7.44 29.37
CA ASN A 95 -14.13 -8.22 30.54
C ASN A 95 -15.05 -7.43 31.47
N VAL A 96 -16.27 -7.91 31.69
CA VAL A 96 -17.24 -7.34 32.63
C VAL A 96 -17.71 -8.43 33.60
N SER A 97 -17.07 -8.51 34.75
CA SER A 97 -17.38 -9.50 35.78
C SER A 97 -18.06 -8.83 36.98
N PHE A 98 -19.07 -9.51 37.55
CA PHE A 98 -19.78 -9.07 38.75
C PHE A 98 -19.57 -10.10 39.85
N GLY A 99 -18.89 -9.69 40.95
CA GLY A 99 -18.67 -10.56 42.12
C GLY A 99 -19.93 -10.77 42.96
N THR A 100 -19.94 -11.80 43.80
CA THR A 100 -21.04 -12.16 44.71
C THR A 100 -21.16 -11.27 45.95
N THR A 101 -20.38 -10.22 46.13
CA THR A 101 -20.42 -9.30 47.28
C THR A 101 -21.43 -8.19 47.06
N THR A 102 -22.51 -8.25 47.86
CA THR A 102 -23.47 -7.16 48.03
C THR A 102 -22.79 -5.97 48.72
N LEU A 103 -22.47 -4.91 47.95
CA LEU A 103 -22.21 -3.59 48.46
C LEU A 103 -22.45 -2.58 47.32
N ASP A 104 -23.45 -1.76 47.63
CA ASP A 104 -23.77 -0.44 47.03
C ASP A 104 -23.58 -0.17 45.55
N THR A 105 -24.62 0.41 44.97
CA THR A 105 -24.71 0.96 43.61
C THR A 105 -23.57 1.94 43.35
N VAL A 106 -22.49 1.46 42.76
CA VAL A 106 -21.42 2.34 42.26
C VAL A 106 -21.64 2.55 40.78
N THR A 107 -22.11 3.74 40.43
CA THR A 107 -22.06 4.24 39.05
C THR A 107 -20.61 4.60 38.78
N VAL A 108 -19.86 3.73 38.09
CA VAL A 108 -18.49 4.02 37.67
C VAL A 108 -18.54 4.74 36.32
N THR A 109 -18.55 6.05 36.36
CA THR A 109 -18.20 6.92 35.24
C THR A 109 -16.66 7.01 35.17
N GLY A 110 -16.05 6.21 34.31
CA GLY A 110 -14.59 6.22 34.13
C GLY A 110 -14.05 4.80 34.11
N SER A 111 -13.43 4.42 33.03
CA SER A 111 -12.88 3.10 32.69
C SER A 111 -12.06 2.46 33.81
N THR A 112 -12.62 1.52 34.51
CA THR A 112 -11.88 0.54 35.32
C THR A 112 -12.04 -0.87 34.72
N VAL A 113 -12.01 -0.96 33.39
CA VAL A 113 -11.81 -2.20 32.67
C VAL A 113 -10.30 -2.38 32.57
N SER A 114 -9.79 -3.59 32.84
CA SER A 114 -8.37 -3.85 32.61
C SER A 114 -8.02 -3.43 31.18
N PRO A 115 -7.00 -2.58 30.96
CA PRO A 115 -6.58 -2.18 29.61
C PRO A 115 -5.96 -3.34 28.82
N ILE A 116 -5.80 -4.52 29.47
CA ILE A 116 -5.19 -5.71 28.89
C ILE A 116 -6.29 -6.71 28.48
N ASP A 117 -6.49 -6.88 27.16
CA ASP A 117 -7.39 -7.88 26.60
C ASP A 117 -6.73 -9.27 26.60
N VAL A 118 -6.99 -10.07 27.64
CA VAL A 118 -6.47 -11.45 27.76
C VAL A 118 -7.19 -12.44 26.85
N ALA A 119 -8.33 -12.05 26.25
CA ALA A 119 -9.05 -12.87 25.29
C ALA A 119 -8.55 -12.70 23.85
N ALA A 120 -7.59 -11.83 23.58
CA ALA A 120 -6.95 -11.70 22.28
C ALA A 120 -5.56 -12.33 22.27
N VAL A 121 -5.23 -13.10 21.23
CA VAL A 121 -3.88 -13.69 21.01
C VAL A 121 -2.98 -12.75 20.18
N SER A 122 -3.52 -11.67 19.59
CA SER A 122 -2.82 -10.67 18.80
C SER A 122 -2.78 -9.32 19.51
N THR A 123 -2.00 -8.39 18.96
CA THR A 123 -2.01 -6.98 19.34
C THR A 123 -2.29 -6.13 18.12
N SER A 124 -3.30 -5.28 18.20
CA SER A 124 -3.59 -4.23 17.22
C SER A 124 -3.51 -2.86 17.87
N THR A 125 -3.38 -1.82 17.04
CA THR A 125 -3.55 -0.44 17.47
C THR A 125 -4.94 0.01 17.03
N VAL A 126 -5.81 0.30 17.99
CA VAL A 126 -7.16 0.85 17.73
C VAL A 126 -7.18 2.30 18.15
N LEU A 127 -7.67 3.17 17.27
CA LEU A 127 -7.91 4.59 17.55
C LEU A 127 -9.39 4.91 17.33
N THR A 128 -10.03 5.43 18.35
CA THR A 128 -11.44 5.85 18.30
C THR A 128 -11.57 7.26 17.72
N SER A 129 -12.78 7.63 17.27
CA SER A 129 -13.09 8.99 16.78
C SER A 129 -12.76 10.07 17.80
N GLN A 130 -12.90 9.80 19.09
CA GLN A 130 -12.51 10.71 20.16
C GLN A 130 -11.00 10.94 20.20
N GLN A 131 -10.19 9.88 20.12
CA GLN A 131 -8.73 9.98 20.06
C GLN A 131 -8.28 10.68 18.79
N LEU A 132 -8.87 10.32 17.62
CA LEU A 132 -8.58 10.97 16.34
C LEU A 132 -8.87 12.49 16.36
N SER A 133 -9.91 12.91 17.08
CA SER A 133 -10.25 14.34 17.21
C SER A 133 -9.32 15.13 18.13
N ARG A 134 -8.55 14.45 19.01
CA ARG A 134 -7.64 15.09 19.97
C ARG A 134 -6.21 15.21 19.42
N LEU A 135 -5.79 14.29 18.58
CA LEU A 135 -4.39 14.20 18.13
C LEU A 135 -4.11 15.09 16.91
N PRO A 136 -2.93 15.75 16.84
CA PRO A 136 -2.50 16.57 15.71
C PRO A 136 -1.98 15.67 14.59
N LEU A 137 -2.88 15.15 13.77
CA LEU A 137 -2.57 14.21 12.68
C LEU A 137 -3.00 14.75 11.32
N ALA A 138 -2.32 14.31 10.25
CA ALA A 138 -2.86 14.43 8.91
C ALA A 138 -4.16 13.59 8.79
N ARG A 139 -5.11 14.07 7.97
CA ARG A 139 -6.49 13.52 7.92
C ARG A 139 -6.62 12.40 6.89
N ASN A 140 -5.88 11.30 7.07
CA ASN A 140 -5.99 10.09 6.24
C ASN A 140 -5.71 8.83 7.06
N ALA A 141 -6.04 7.66 6.48
CA ALA A 141 -5.89 6.35 7.13
C ALA A 141 -4.43 6.01 7.45
N GLU A 142 -3.53 6.39 6.57
CA GLU A 142 -2.10 6.08 6.65
C GLU A 142 -1.44 6.83 7.81
N ALA A 143 -1.78 8.12 8.00
CA ALA A 143 -1.27 8.89 9.14
C ALA A 143 -1.67 8.28 10.48
N VAL A 144 -2.87 7.71 10.55
CA VAL A 144 -3.35 6.97 11.73
C VAL A 144 -2.59 5.65 11.89
N ALA A 145 -2.40 4.90 10.81
CA ALA A 145 -1.71 3.62 10.83
C ALA A 145 -0.21 3.76 11.16
N LEU A 146 0.43 4.89 10.78
CA LEU A 146 1.82 5.20 11.12
C LEU A 146 2.06 5.36 12.63
N LEU A 147 1.02 5.51 13.45
CA LEU A 147 1.16 5.50 14.91
C LEU A 147 1.40 4.09 15.47
N ALA A 148 1.11 3.03 14.70
CA ALA A 148 1.35 1.66 15.16
C ALA A 148 2.86 1.33 15.21
N PRO A 149 3.32 0.49 16.19
CA PRO A 149 4.70 0.01 16.25
C PRO A 149 5.09 -0.75 14.98
N GLY A 150 6.31 -0.55 14.48
CA GLY A 150 6.83 -1.23 13.28
C GLY A 150 6.20 -0.79 11.95
N ALA A 151 5.31 0.20 11.96
CA ALA A 151 4.80 0.84 10.76
C ALA A 151 5.74 1.97 10.31
N VAL A 152 6.14 1.99 9.06
CA VAL A 152 6.99 3.02 8.48
C VAL A 152 6.45 3.49 7.14
N GLN A 153 6.71 4.75 6.80
CA GLN A 153 6.34 5.31 5.51
C GLN A 153 7.16 4.66 4.40
N GLY A 154 6.50 4.20 3.33
CA GLY A 154 7.15 3.78 2.10
C GLY A 154 7.74 4.94 1.31
N ASN A 155 8.32 4.65 0.15
CA ASN A 155 8.93 5.66 -0.70
C ASN A 155 7.86 6.48 -1.46
N ALA A 156 7.50 7.65 -0.91
CA ALA A 156 6.49 8.54 -1.49
C ALA A 156 6.89 9.14 -2.85
N TYR A 157 8.18 9.24 -3.14
CA TYR A 157 8.66 9.74 -4.43
C TYR A 157 8.39 8.72 -5.54
N GLN A 158 8.59 7.44 -5.26
CA GLN A 158 8.42 6.37 -6.24
C GLN A 158 6.95 5.94 -6.40
N PHE A 159 6.20 5.84 -5.30
CA PHE A 159 4.82 5.31 -5.32
C PHE A 159 3.73 6.39 -5.24
N GLY A 160 4.10 7.66 -5.18
CA GLY A 160 3.15 8.77 -5.07
C GLY A 160 2.33 8.77 -3.79
N ASN A 161 1.23 9.51 -3.82
CA ASN A 161 0.24 9.57 -2.76
C ASN A 161 -1.04 8.87 -3.25
N ASN A 162 -1.08 7.54 -3.21
CA ASN A 162 -2.25 6.78 -3.62
C ASN A 162 -3.46 7.15 -2.76
N HIS A 163 -4.55 7.61 -3.39
CA HIS A 163 -5.81 7.99 -2.74
C HIS A 163 -5.67 8.98 -1.57
N GLY A 164 -4.60 9.81 -1.57
CA GLY A 164 -4.37 10.87 -0.56
C GLY A 164 -3.50 10.46 0.62
N GLY A 165 -2.99 9.24 0.65
CA GLY A 165 -2.05 8.74 1.66
C GLY A 165 -0.74 8.25 1.07
N VAL A 166 0.33 8.26 1.87
CA VAL A 166 1.61 7.67 1.48
C VAL A 166 1.59 6.18 1.81
N PRO A 167 1.93 5.27 0.87
CA PRO A 167 1.96 3.84 1.14
C PRO A 167 2.80 3.48 2.35
N ILE A 168 2.37 2.46 3.11
CA ILE A 168 3.00 2.06 4.37
C ILE A 168 3.66 0.69 4.21
N SER A 169 4.81 0.51 4.86
CA SER A 169 5.42 -0.79 5.12
C SER A 169 5.19 -1.20 6.57
N PHE A 170 4.72 -2.41 6.81
CA PHE A 170 4.50 -2.99 8.13
C PHE A 170 5.47 -4.14 8.38
N GLY A 171 6.34 -4.00 9.41
CA GLY A 171 7.20 -5.10 9.81
C GLY A 171 8.11 -5.62 8.68
N GLY A 172 8.71 -4.72 7.89
CA GLY A 172 9.62 -5.05 6.81
C GLY A 172 8.96 -5.59 5.53
N ALA A 173 7.64 -5.65 5.47
CA ALA A 173 6.88 -6.04 4.28
C ALA A 173 6.93 -4.96 3.20
N SER A 174 6.75 -5.33 1.94
CA SER A 174 6.57 -4.40 0.83
C SER A 174 5.29 -3.57 0.98
N VAL A 175 5.23 -2.42 0.36
CA VAL A 175 4.02 -1.56 0.35
C VAL A 175 2.81 -2.23 -0.33
N GLY A 176 3.03 -3.16 -1.26
CA GLY A 176 1.98 -3.94 -1.95
C GLY A 176 1.47 -5.16 -1.16
N GLU A 177 1.95 -5.39 0.06
CA GLU A 177 1.59 -6.57 0.87
C GLU A 177 0.49 -6.29 1.91
N ASN A 178 -0.08 -5.09 1.92
CA ASN A 178 -1.05 -4.65 2.92
C ASN A 178 -2.49 -4.87 2.45
N ALA A 179 -3.40 -5.06 3.42
CA ALA A 179 -4.83 -5.11 3.14
C ALA A 179 -5.56 -3.94 3.81
N TYR A 180 -6.46 -3.31 3.05
CA TYR A 180 -7.32 -2.22 3.50
C TYR A 180 -8.77 -2.70 3.56
N TYR A 181 -9.48 -2.31 4.61
CA TYR A 181 -10.88 -2.67 4.81
C TYR A 181 -11.73 -1.49 5.25
N MET A 182 -12.95 -1.42 4.72
CA MET A 182 -13.95 -0.43 5.05
C MET A 182 -15.26 -1.16 5.44
N ASN A 183 -15.72 -0.99 6.69
CA ASN A 183 -16.89 -1.68 7.25
C ASN A 183 -16.89 -3.21 6.97
N GLY A 184 -15.67 -3.82 7.02
CA GLY A 184 -15.49 -5.25 6.81
C GLY A 184 -15.36 -5.71 5.36
N TYR A 185 -15.46 -4.82 4.37
CA TYR A 185 -15.23 -5.11 2.96
C TYR A 185 -13.82 -4.69 2.54
N TYR A 186 -13.17 -5.48 1.67
CA TYR A 186 -11.86 -5.14 1.12
C TYR A 186 -11.92 -3.85 0.29
N ALA A 187 -11.07 -2.91 0.61
CA ALA A 187 -10.99 -1.59 0.01
C ALA A 187 -9.56 -1.22 -0.45
N GLY A 188 -8.71 -2.22 -0.66
CA GLY A 188 -7.40 -2.02 -1.28
C GLY A 188 -7.51 -1.73 -2.77
N THR A 189 -6.43 -1.19 -3.36
CA THR A 189 -6.31 -0.97 -4.80
C THR A 189 -6.44 -2.29 -5.55
N PRO A 190 -7.36 -2.42 -6.52
CA PRO A 190 -7.63 -3.71 -7.17
C PRO A 190 -6.50 -4.24 -8.04
N THR A 191 -5.69 -3.36 -8.63
CA THR A 191 -4.65 -3.69 -9.63
C THR A 191 -3.31 -3.99 -9.00
N THR A 192 -2.80 -3.09 -8.13
CA THR A 192 -1.43 -3.14 -7.58
C THR A 192 -1.32 -3.70 -6.18
N ASN A 193 -2.41 -3.74 -5.40
CA ASN A 193 -2.44 -3.92 -3.94
C ASN A 193 -1.73 -2.80 -3.14
N VAL A 194 -1.21 -1.74 -3.78
CA VAL A 194 -0.55 -0.64 -3.10
C VAL A 194 -1.56 0.43 -2.69
N GLY A 195 -1.65 0.70 -1.38
CA GLY A 195 -2.62 1.65 -0.85
C GLY A 195 -4.07 1.14 -0.83
N GLY A 196 -5.01 2.03 -0.57
CA GLY A 196 -6.43 1.68 -0.54
C GLY A 196 -7.32 2.89 -0.26
N TYR A 197 -8.61 2.66 -0.41
CA TYR A 197 -9.65 3.68 -0.23
C TYR A 197 -10.00 3.83 1.25
N SER A 198 -10.31 5.04 1.66
CA SER A 198 -10.65 5.37 3.04
C SER A 198 -11.96 6.14 3.14
N LEU A 199 -12.63 5.99 4.29
CA LEU A 199 -13.79 6.80 4.64
C LEU A 199 -13.45 8.29 4.71
N PRO A 200 -14.42 9.22 4.49
CA PRO A 200 -14.25 10.61 4.90
C PRO A 200 -13.77 10.66 6.35
N TYR A 201 -12.73 11.44 6.64
CA TYR A 201 -12.06 11.37 7.95
C TYR A 201 -13.00 11.62 9.13
N GLY A 202 -13.93 12.57 9.00
CA GLY A 202 -14.95 12.87 10.01
C GLY A 202 -15.97 11.74 10.22
N SER A 203 -16.08 10.80 9.28
CA SER A 203 -16.99 9.64 9.35
C SER A 203 -16.36 8.40 9.99
N ILE A 204 -15.07 8.41 10.27
CA ILE A 204 -14.40 7.29 10.94
C ILE A 204 -14.86 7.25 12.39
N ASP A 205 -15.41 6.11 12.83
CA ASP A 205 -15.70 5.85 14.23
C ASP A 205 -14.49 5.19 14.92
N GLN A 206 -13.92 4.17 14.27
CA GLN A 206 -12.71 3.52 14.74
C GLN A 206 -11.82 3.13 13.56
N GLN A 207 -10.49 3.18 13.77
CA GLN A 207 -9.52 2.56 12.89
C GLN A 207 -8.66 1.58 13.65
N GLU A 208 -8.62 0.35 13.19
CA GLU A 208 -7.77 -0.71 13.68
C GLU A 208 -6.62 -0.95 12.72
N THR A 209 -5.41 -1.09 13.27
CA THR A 209 -4.19 -1.38 12.51
C THR A 209 -3.50 -2.60 13.09
N TYR A 210 -3.40 -3.68 12.31
CA TYR A 210 -2.63 -4.86 12.63
C TYR A 210 -1.25 -4.79 11.99
N THR A 211 -0.23 -5.02 12.79
CA THR A 211 1.16 -5.14 12.31
C THR A 211 1.66 -6.59 12.31
N GLY A 212 0.77 -7.56 12.46
CA GLY A 212 1.00 -9.00 12.45
C GLY A 212 0.09 -9.77 13.43
N GLY A 213 0.19 -11.10 13.43
CA GLY A 213 -0.53 -11.99 14.35
C GLY A 213 -2.04 -12.05 14.12
N TYR A 214 -2.55 -11.69 12.98
CA TYR A 214 -3.99 -11.67 12.72
C TYR A 214 -4.56 -13.07 12.41
N SER A 215 -5.81 -13.26 12.82
CA SER A 215 -6.59 -14.49 12.77
C SER A 215 -6.73 -15.08 11.36
N ALA A 216 -7.13 -16.37 11.24
CA ALA A 216 -7.40 -17.08 9.99
C ALA A 216 -8.48 -16.40 9.13
N LYS A 217 -9.34 -15.58 9.72
CA LYS A 217 -10.35 -14.79 9.01
C LYS A 217 -9.75 -13.68 8.13
N TYR A 218 -8.52 -13.23 8.36
CA TYR A 218 -7.85 -12.23 7.52
C TYR A 218 -6.95 -12.91 6.48
N GLY A 219 -7.15 -12.57 5.23
CA GLY A 219 -6.32 -12.98 4.09
C GLY A 219 -5.90 -11.77 3.25
N ARG A 220 -5.35 -12.01 2.07
CA ARG A 220 -4.93 -10.99 1.10
C ARG A 220 -3.85 -10.04 1.60
N SER A 221 -3.11 -10.44 2.60
CA SER A 221 -1.98 -9.70 3.13
C SER A 221 -1.01 -10.65 3.77
N ASP A 222 0.25 -10.39 3.62
CA ASP A 222 1.31 -10.94 4.45
C ASP A 222 2.13 -9.82 5.12
N GLY A 223 1.75 -8.54 4.89
CA GLY A 223 2.22 -7.34 5.57
C GLY A 223 1.39 -6.95 6.80
N GLY A 224 0.56 -5.94 6.67
CA GLY A 224 -0.34 -5.42 7.70
C GLY A 224 -1.77 -5.26 7.23
N VAL A 225 -2.67 -4.95 8.20
CA VAL A 225 -4.09 -4.72 7.90
C VAL A 225 -4.52 -3.37 8.49
N ILE A 226 -5.15 -2.53 7.66
CA ILE A 226 -5.82 -1.30 8.07
C ILE A 226 -7.32 -1.52 7.91
N SER A 227 -8.09 -1.37 8.99
CA SER A 227 -9.54 -1.57 8.99
C SER A 227 -10.24 -0.34 9.56
N GLN A 228 -11.10 0.29 8.78
CA GLN A 228 -11.91 1.44 9.19
C GLN A 228 -13.36 1.04 9.38
N ILE A 229 -13.94 1.46 10.50
CA ILE A 229 -15.36 1.34 10.79
C ILE A 229 -15.95 2.73 10.80
N GLY A 230 -16.98 2.93 10.00
CA GLY A 230 -17.67 4.22 9.90
C GLY A 230 -18.79 4.38 10.92
N LYS A 231 -19.04 5.64 11.27
CA LYS A 231 -20.11 6.05 12.19
C LYS A 231 -21.47 5.56 11.72
N SER A 232 -22.35 5.33 12.68
CA SER A 232 -23.74 4.90 12.54
C SER A 232 -24.69 5.88 13.22
N GLY A 233 -25.96 5.87 12.87
CA GLY A 233 -27.01 6.58 13.62
C GLY A 233 -27.30 5.90 14.96
N THR A 234 -27.83 6.68 15.91
CA THR A 234 -28.25 6.24 17.24
C THR A 234 -29.71 6.63 17.49
N ASN A 235 -30.23 6.38 18.70
CA ASN A 235 -31.58 6.80 19.10
C ASN A 235 -31.75 8.31 19.30
N GLU A 236 -30.65 9.06 19.21
CA GLU A 236 -30.66 10.51 19.28
C GLU A 236 -30.18 11.09 17.95
N TRP A 237 -30.76 12.23 17.53
CA TRP A 237 -30.30 12.95 16.35
C TRP A 237 -29.04 13.72 16.67
N HIS A 238 -28.02 13.53 15.86
CA HIS A 238 -26.75 14.26 15.88
C HIS A 238 -26.51 14.91 14.53
N PHE A 239 -26.16 16.18 14.56
CA PHE A 239 -25.80 16.97 13.38
C PHE A 239 -24.48 17.67 13.65
N GLY A 240 -23.71 17.86 12.63
CA GLY A 240 -22.50 18.63 12.79
C GLY A 240 -21.86 19.00 11.48
N GLY A 241 -20.87 19.86 11.58
CA GLY A 241 -20.06 20.27 10.45
C GLY A 241 -18.67 20.69 10.88
N GLN A 242 -17.75 20.64 9.94
CA GLN A 242 -16.36 21.03 10.15
C GLN A 242 -15.82 21.75 8.93
N VAL A 243 -15.02 22.79 9.17
CA VAL A 243 -14.13 23.41 8.19
C VAL A 243 -12.70 23.21 8.66
N VAL A 244 -11.83 22.72 7.77
CA VAL A 244 -10.38 22.62 8.00
C VAL A 244 -9.68 23.46 6.95
N TYR A 245 -8.71 24.28 7.36
CA TYR A 245 -7.96 25.16 6.48
C TYR A 245 -6.46 25.07 6.72
N VAL A 246 -5.71 24.81 5.67
CA VAL A 246 -4.24 24.83 5.65
C VAL A 246 -3.78 25.94 4.71
N PRO A 247 -3.33 27.08 5.26
CA PRO A 247 -2.90 28.23 4.47
C PRO A 247 -1.53 28.02 3.81
N LYS A 248 -1.35 28.54 2.60
CA LYS A 248 -0.07 28.52 1.85
C LYS A 248 1.06 29.21 2.63
N ASP A 249 0.77 30.40 3.19
CA ASP A 249 1.79 31.29 3.78
C ASP A 249 2.30 30.77 5.14
N MET A 250 1.59 29.82 5.77
CA MET A 250 2.01 29.18 7.03
C MET A 250 2.66 27.81 6.81
N ARG A 251 3.12 27.56 5.58
CA ARG A 251 3.91 26.37 5.21
C ARG A 251 5.36 26.78 5.07
N GLY A 252 6.25 26.03 5.72
CA GLY A 252 7.71 26.18 5.58
C GLY A 252 8.20 25.81 4.18
N ASP A 253 9.39 26.24 3.85
CA ASP A 253 10.07 25.88 2.62
C ASP A 253 10.94 24.63 2.83
N VAL A 254 11.14 23.85 1.75
CA VAL A 254 12.17 22.81 1.70
C VAL A 254 13.52 23.48 1.34
N PRO A 255 14.68 22.81 1.61
CA PRO A 255 15.96 23.32 1.12
C PRO A 255 15.99 23.44 -0.41
N SER A 256 16.66 24.47 -0.92
CA SER A 256 17.01 24.50 -2.35
C SER A 256 17.94 23.33 -2.67
N THR A 257 17.71 22.68 -3.80
CA THR A 257 18.48 21.53 -4.25
C THR A 257 19.54 21.97 -5.26
N PHE A 258 20.73 21.40 -5.16
CA PHE A 258 21.86 21.66 -6.06
C PHE A 258 22.26 20.37 -6.75
N TYR A 259 22.72 20.48 -8.00
CA TYR A 259 23.37 19.37 -8.66
C TYR A 259 24.64 18.99 -7.88
N PRO A 260 24.85 17.72 -7.54
CA PRO A 260 26.08 17.28 -6.87
C PRO A 260 27.32 17.64 -7.68
N ASN A 261 28.42 17.92 -6.96
CA ASN A 261 29.72 18.26 -7.55
C ASN A 261 30.81 17.43 -6.85
N GLU A 262 30.83 16.16 -7.16
CA GLU A 262 31.75 15.20 -6.57
C GLU A 262 32.93 14.93 -7.50
N THR A 263 34.10 14.58 -6.93
CA THR A 263 35.22 14.09 -7.73
C THR A 263 34.90 12.68 -8.21
N LEU A 264 34.77 12.52 -9.52
CA LEU A 264 34.42 11.26 -10.14
C LEU A 264 35.66 10.37 -10.30
N PRO A 265 35.53 9.03 -10.11
CA PRO A 265 36.67 8.12 -10.21
C PRO A 265 37.06 7.79 -11.65
N VAL A 266 38.22 7.14 -11.78
CA VAL A 266 38.65 6.45 -13.00
C VAL A 266 38.48 4.95 -12.80
N LEU A 267 37.89 4.26 -13.77
CA LEU A 267 37.74 2.81 -13.75
C LEU A 267 38.22 2.22 -15.08
N ASP A 268 39.09 1.22 -15.05
CA ASP A 268 39.60 0.54 -16.23
C ASP A 268 40.16 1.47 -17.33
N GLY A 269 40.85 2.54 -16.89
CA GLY A 269 41.41 3.58 -17.80
C GLY A 269 40.40 4.61 -18.31
N HIS A 270 39.10 4.46 -18.06
CA HIS A 270 38.04 5.41 -18.43
C HIS A 270 37.72 6.34 -17.27
N GLN A 271 37.71 7.65 -17.51
CA GLN A 271 37.27 8.66 -16.55
C GLN A 271 35.75 8.73 -16.55
N TYR A 272 35.12 8.60 -15.37
CA TYR A 272 33.71 8.95 -15.27
C TYR A 272 33.52 10.46 -15.46
N THR A 273 32.50 10.85 -16.19
CA THR A 273 32.14 12.25 -16.48
C THR A 273 30.65 12.48 -16.19
N TYR A 274 30.30 13.69 -15.81
CA TYR A 274 28.88 14.04 -15.70
C TYR A 274 28.23 14.12 -17.09
N GLN A 275 26.96 13.76 -17.16
CA GLN A 275 26.13 13.86 -18.39
C GLN A 275 26.24 15.25 -19.04
N ASN A 276 26.28 16.30 -18.22
CA ASN A 276 26.60 17.64 -18.65
C ASN A 276 27.52 18.32 -17.62
N ALA A 277 28.76 18.56 -18.01
CA ALA A 277 29.79 19.17 -17.16
C ALA A 277 29.49 20.62 -16.73
N ALA A 278 28.49 21.27 -17.32
CA ALA A 278 28.07 22.61 -16.95
C ALA A 278 27.17 22.70 -15.72
N PHE A 279 26.60 21.59 -15.24
CA PHE A 279 25.65 21.59 -14.13
C PHE A 279 26.22 21.37 -12.74
N PRO A 280 27.25 20.56 -12.49
CA PRO A 280 27.75 20.30 -11.14
C PRO A 280 27.94 21.58 -10.31
N GLY A 281 27.40 21.57 -9.08
CA GLY A 281 27.42 22.69 -8.14
C GLY A 281 26.40 23.80 -8.42
N LYS A 282 25.69 23.80 -9.54
CA LYS A 282 24.64 24.77 -9.82
C LYS A 282 23.32 24.41 -9.11
N ILE A 283 22.47 25.41 -8.93
CA ILE A 283 21.13 25.19 -8.34
C ILE A 283 20.27 24.39 -9.32
N TYR A 284 19.64 23.33 -8.81
CA TYR A 284 18.69 22.49 -9.52
C TYR A 284 17.24 22.97 -9.33
N SER A 285 16.82 23.17 -8.07
CA SER A 285 15.48 23.70 -7.77
C SER A 285 15.50 24.62 -6.55
N ARG A 286 14.56 25.57 -6.50
CA ARG A 286 14.41 26.51 -5.40
C ARG A 286 13.41 25.96 -4.38
N GLY A 287 13.76 25.96 -3.09
CA GLY A 287 12.92 25.45 -2.03
C GLY A 287 11.65 26.27 -1.74
N THR A 288 11.53 27.46 -2.33
CA THR A 288 10.36 28.35 -2.15
C THR A 288 9.12 27.92 -2.93
N HIS A 289 9.30 27.04 -3.91
CA HIS A 289 8.23 26.45 -4.73
C HIS A 289 7.79 25.09 -4.18
N GLY A 290 6.81 24.44 -4.84
CA GLY A 290 6.33 23.12 -4.46
C GLY A 290 5.43 23.12 -3.23
N LYS A 291 4.70 24.21 -2.97
CA LYS A 291 3.76 24.36 -1.86
C LYS A 291 2.35 23.90 -2.25
N ASN A 292 1.68 23.27 -1.32
CA ASN A 292 0.26 22.95 -1.42
C ASN A 292 -0.52 23.55 -0.25
N TRP A 293 -1.79 23.90 -0.48
CA TRP A 293 -2.72 24.39 0.54
C TRP A 293 -4.11 23.87 0.22
N TYR A 294 -4.94 23.74 1.24
CA TYR A 294 -6.28 23.19 1.03
C TYR A 294 -7.29 23.65 2.06
N THR A 295 -8.57 23.55 1.67
CA THR A 295 -9.72 23.68 2.56
C THR A 295 -10.58 22.42 2.45
N THR A 296 -10.99 21.88 3.60
CA THR A 296 -11.94 20.77 3.68
C THR A 296 -13.22 21.24 4.36
N TYR A 297 -14.35 20.96 3.73
CA TYR A 297 -15.69 21.19 4.28
C TYR A 297 -16.35 19.85 4.51
N SER A 298 -16.92 19.63 5.70
CA SER A 298 -17.69 18.43 5.99
C SER A 298 -18.95 18.71 6.78
N LEU A 299 -20.01 17.97 6.47
CA LEU A 299 -21.29 17.99 7.15
C LEU A 299 -21.74 16.57 7.43
N TYR A 300 -22.40 16.35 8.55
CA TYR A 300 -23.02 15.06 8.83
C TYR A 300 -24.35 15.18 9.55
N ALA A 301 -25.18 14.15 9.39
CA ALA A 301 -26.40 13.93 10.13
C ALA A 301 -26.57 12.45 10.46
N GLY A 302 -27.00 12.12 11.66
CA GLY A 302 -27.29 10.75 12.05
C GLY A 302 -28.38 10.71 13.13
N GLY A 303 -29.20 9.66 13.10
CA GLY A 303 -30.28 9.50 14.08
C GLY A 303 -31.24 8.36 13.73
N PRO A 304 -32.32 8.21 14.51
CA PRO A 304 -33.31 7.17 14.28
C PRO A 304 -34.29 7.57 13.17
N LEU A 305 -34.40 6.76 12.13
CA LEU A 305 -35.51 6.82 11.18
C LEU A 305 -36.75 6.12 11.76
N ILE A 306 -36.52 5.08 12.55
CA ILE A 306 -37.53 4.41 13.39
C ILE A 306 -36.82 4.12 14.72
N GLN A 307 -37.37 4.65 15.82
CA GLN A 307 -36.82 4.49 17.17
C GLN A 307 -36.55 3.00 17.48
N ASP A 308 -35.38 2.70 18.06
CA ASP A 308 -34.89 1.36 18.43
C ASP A 308 -34.72 0.38 17.25
N ARG A 309 -35.11 0.74 16.02
CA ARG A 309 -35.19 -0.21 14.89
C ARG A 309 -34.38 0.15 13.67
N LEU A 310 -34.50 1.40 13.19
CA LEU A 310 -33.86 1.80 11.94
C LEU A 310 -33.11 3.12 12.11
N PHE A 311 -31.82 3.09 11.84
CA PHE A 311 -30.94 4.22 12.02
C PHE A 311 -30.27 4.59 10.71
N GLY A 312 -30.08 5.88 10.48
CA GLY A 312 -29.36 6.42 9.34
C GLY A 312 -28.21 7.33 9.80
N PHE A 313 -27.13 7.27 9.05
CA PHE A 313 -26.03 8.24 9.15
C PHE A 313 -25.61 8.64 7.73
N VAL A 314 -25.42 9.92 7.49
CA VAL A 314 -24.88 10.45 6.23
C VAL A 314 -23.82 11.50 6.53
N SER A 315 -22.76 11.49 5.74
CA SER A 315 -21.69 12.50 5.78
C SER A 315 -21.27 12.87 4.35
N ILE A 316 -21.04 14.16 4.14
CA ILE A 316 -20.51 14.73 2.90
C ILE A 316 -19.24 15.48 3.26
N GLU A 317 -18.17 15.23 2.55
CA GLU A 317 -16.88 15.92 2.68
C GLU A 317 -16.40 16.38 1.31
N GLN A 318 -15.94 17.63 1.20
CA GLN A 318 -15.32 18.22 0.02
C GLN A 318 -13.96 18.77 0.42
N GLN A 319 -12.89 18.34 -0.23
CA GLN A 319 -11.58 18.97 -0.10
C GLN A 319 -11.21 19.65 -1.41
N ASP A 320 -10.86 20.95 -1.31
CA ASP A 320 -10.31 21.75 -2.41
C ASP A 320 -8.83 21.97 -2.14
N THR A 321 -7.97 21.37 -2.95
CA THR A 321 -6.51 21.46 -2.84
C THR A 321 -5.94 22.26 -3.99
N ASN A 322 -5.01 23.17 -3.70
CA ASN A 322 -4.21 23.88 -4.69
C ASN A 322 -2.74 23.55 -4.46
N ALA A 323 -1.95 23.50 -5.51
CA ALA A 323 -0.52 23.30 -5.42
C ALA A 323 0.24 24.08 -6.50
N ASP A 324 1.41 24.57 -6.12
CA ASP A 324 2.40 25.10 -7.06
C ASP A 324 3.43 24.01 -7.37
N GLY A 325 3.80 23.87 -8.62
CA GLY A 325 4.87 22.99 -9.04
C GLY A 325 6.22 23.43 -8.51
N ASN A 326 7.18 22.50 -8.52
CA ASN A 326 8.57 22.79 -8.15
C ASN A 326 9.46 22.83 -9.40
N PRO A 327 9.62 23.98 -10.05
CA PRO A 327 10.39 24.08 -11.31
C PRO A 327 11.87 23.84 -11.05
N THR A 328 12.52 23.15 -11.98
CA THR A 328 13.96 22.93 -12.00
C THR A 328 14.66 23.99 -12.83
N SER A 329 15.98 24.06 -12.75
CA SER A 329 16.81 24.99 -13.55
C SER A 329 16.61 24.84 -15.07
N SER A 330 16.18 23.67 -15.53
CA SER A 330 15.85 23.41 -16.93
C SER A 330 14.39 23.73 -17.30
N SER A 331 13.52 24.01 -16.31
CA SER A 331 12.10 24.27 -16.58
C SER A 331 11.89 25.66 -17.23
N ALA A 332 11.14 25.70 -18.32
CA ALA A 332 10.65 26.92 -18.94
C ALA A 332 9.24 27.31 -18.48
N THR A 333 8.63 26.45 -17.66
CA THR A 333 7.27 26.61 -17.14
C THR A 333 7.18 26.20 -15.69
N ILE A 334 6.17 26.73 -14.98
CA ILE A 334 5.73 26.29 -13.67
C ILE A 334 4.29 25.83 -13.77
N ALA A 335 3.97 24.72 -13.09
CA ALA A 335 2.62 24.21 -13.01
C ALA A 335 1.88 24.81 -11.81
N HIS A 336 0.62 25.21 -12.00
CA HIS A 336 -0.34 25.46 -10.93
C HIS A 336 -1.48 24.46 -11.06
N SER A 337 -1.76 23.73 -10.02
CA SER A 337 -2.75 22.66 -10.02
C SER A 337 -3.84 22.91 -9.00
N ASN A 338 -5.03 22.39 -9.32
CA ASN A 338 -6.19 22.35 -8.43
C ASN A 338 -6.76 20.94 -8.41
N ALA A 339 -7.10 20.42 -7.22
CA ALA A 339 -7.81 19.17 -7.06
C ALA A 339 -9.07 19.36 -6.23
N LYS A 340 -10.15 18.71 -6.64
CA LYS A 340 -11.42 18.62 -5.91
C LYS A 340 -11.69 17.17 -5.56
N ASP A 341 -11.98 16.89 -4.31
CA ASP A 341 -12.18 15.54 -3.77
C ASP A 341 -13.48 15.44 -2.95
N PRO A 342 -14.67 15.49 -3.60
CA PRO A 342 -15.94 15.26 -2.91
C PRO A 342 -16.12 13.79 -2.58
N LYS A 343 -16.54 13.53 -1.33
CA LYS A 343 -16.84 12.22 -0.78
C LYS A 343 -18.19 12.21 -0.11
N ILE A 344 -18.95 11.13 -0.29
CA ILE A 344 -20.22 10.87 0.37
C ILE A 344 -20.10 9.53 1.07
N TYR A 345 -20.49 9.48 2.34
CA TYR A 345 -20.64 8.25 3.11
C TYR A 345 -22.04 8.19 3.68
N ALA A 346 -22.73 7.06 3.52
CA ALA A 346 -24.02 6.80 4.11
C ALA A 346 -24.07 5.39 4.69
N LYS A 347 -24.70 5.24 5.86
CA LYS A 347 -24.89 3.95 6.52
C LYS A 347 -26.30 3.85 7.08
N LEU A 348 -26.97 2.73 6.81
CA LEU A 348 -28.24 2.35 7.38
C LEU A 348 -28.04 1.10 8.25
N ASN A 349 -28.56 1.15 9.46
CA ASN A 349 -28.54 0.03 10.40
C ASN A 349 -29.98 -0.31 10.75
N TRP A 350 -30.40 -1.53 10.45
CA TRP A 350 -31.74 -2.02 10.71
C TRP A 350 -31.73 -3.21 11.67
N ASN A 351 -32.24 -3.00 12.89
CA ASN A 351 -32.58 -4.03 13.85
C ASN A 351 -33.92 -4.64 13.45
N ILE A 352 -33.89 -5.62 12.49
CA ILE A 352 -35.13 -6.30 12.02
C ILE A 352 -35.87 -6.91 13.23
N THR A 353 -35.11 -7.57 14.08
CA THR A 353 -35.45 -8.00 15.43
C THR A 353 -34.23 -7.83 16.31
N ASP A 354 -34.35 -8.09 17.62
CA ASP A 354 -33.21 -8.04 18.55
C ASP A 354 -32.11 -9.05 18.22
N ASN A 355 -32.44 -10.09 17.41
CA ASN A 355 -31.52 -11.14 16.99
C ASN A 355 -31.11 -11.05 15.51
N HIS A 356 -31.65 -10.12 14.72
CA HIS A 356 -31.40 -10.02 13.28
C HIS A 356 -31.10 -8.58 12.89
N LEU A 357 -29.85 -8.31 12.52
CA LEU A 357 -29.35 -7.01 12.13
C LEU A 357 -29.03 -6.99 10.64
N LEU A 358 -29.33 -5.88 9.96
CA LEU A 358 -28.94 -5.63 8.58
C LEU A 358 -28.28 -4.25 8.51
N GLU A 359 -27.10 -4.19 7.93
CA GLU A 359 -26.34 -2.97 7.73
C GLU A 359 -26.12 -2.75 6.23
N TYR A 360 -26.38 -1.55 5.73
CA TYR A 360 -26.04 -1.15 4.38
C TYR A 360 -25.13 0.07 4.42
N THR A 361 -23.98 -0.01 3.75
CA THR A 361 -23.01 1.08 3.59
C THR A 361 -22.93 1.47 2.12
N TYR A 362 -22.99 2.76 1.86
CA TYR A 362 -22.67 3.38 0.58
C TYR A 362 -21.57 4.41 0.77
N MET A 363 -20.58 4.41 -0.12
CA MET A 363 -19.52 5.41 -0.18
C MET A 363 -19.25 5.75 -1.65
N ALA A 364 -19.14 7.02 -1.97
CA ALA A 364 -18.70 7.48 -3.29
C ALA A 364 -17.70 8.62 -3.17
N ARG A 365 -16.75 8.64 -4.10
CA ARG A 365 -15.74 9.68 -4.27
C ARG A 365 -15.71 10.08 -5.75
N LYS A 366 -15.53 11.38 -6.02
CA LYS A 366 -15.38 11.91 -7.38
C LYS A 366 -14.20 12.88 -7.39
N TYR A 367 -13.01 12.33 -7.54
CA TYR A 367 -11.80 13.12 -7.60
C TYR A 367 -11.61 13.73 -8.99
N GLN A 368 -11.20 14.98 -9.03
CA GLN A 368 -10.78 15.67 -10.26
C GLN A 368 -9.55 16.53 -9.96
N TYR A 369 -8.51 16.35 -10.74
CA TYR A 369 -7.28 17.14 -10.72
C TYR A 369 -7.08 17.81 -12.06
N GLU A 370 -6.72 19.08 -12.03
CA GLU A 370 -6.38 19.89 -13.21
C GLU A 370 -5.05 20.61 -12.96
N SER A 371 -4.19 20.64 -13.97
CA SER A 371 -2.92 21.34 -13.94
C SER A 371 -2.79 22.30 -15.12
N ASN A 372 -2.26 23.48 -14.86
CA ASN A 372 -2.05 24.55 -15.84
C ASN A 372 -0.60 25.01 -15.81
N LEU A 373 0.01 25.19 -17.00
CA LEU A 373 1.37 25.70 -17.16
C LEU A 373 1.37 27.22 -17.38
N TYR A 374 2.31 27.84 -16.72
CA TYR A 374 2.62 29.25 -16.89
C TYR A 374 4.09 29.39 -17.33
N ASP A 375 4.41 30.39 -18.15
CA ASP A 375 5.80 30.67 -18.46
C ASP A 375 6.59 30.94 -17.16
N TYR A 376 7.82 30.47 -17.09
CA TYR A 376 8.67 30.64 -15.91
C TYR A 376 10.11 30.93 -16.30
N ASN A 377 10.67 31.94 -15.68
CA ASN A 377 12.09 32.26 -15.79
C ASN A 377 12.81 31.89 -14.50
N PHE A 378 13.55 30.80 -14.53
CA PHE A 378 14.28 30.30 -13.36
C PHE A 378 15.37 31.27 -12.87
N GLY A 379 16.05 32.00 -13.79
CA GLY A 379 17.12 32.93 -13.42
C GLY A 379 16.64 34.12 -12.60
N SER A 380 15.48 34.70 -12.98
CA SER A 380 14.87 35.84 -12.28
C SER A 380 13.81 35.46 -11.27
N ASP A 381 13.45 34.15 -11.19
CA ASP A 381 12.39 33.60 -10.33
C ASP A 381 11.01 34.24 -10.57
N VAL A 382 10.64 34.43 -11.84
CA VAL A 382 9.42 35.12 -12.22
C VAL A 382 8.50 34.22 -13.02
N THR A 383 7.26 34.07 -12.54
CA THR A 383 6.14 33.44 -13.25
C THR A 383 5.54 34.43 -14.23
N GLY A 384 5.42 34.04 -15.50
CA GLY A 384 4.87 34.83 -16.61
C GLY A 384 3.42 34.54 -16.92
N ALA A 385 3.05 34.64 -18.19
CA ALA A 385 1.68 34.44 -18.66
C ALA A 385 1.27 32.94 -18.63
N PHE A 386 -0.04 32.69 -18.57
CA PHE A 386 -0.61 31.37 -18.83
C PHE A 386 -0.18 30.87 -20.22
N LYS A 387 0.28 29.63 -20.27
CA LYS A 387 0.80 29.00 -21.50
C LYS A 387 -0.16 27.95 -22.05
N ALA A 388 -0.50 26.95 -21.24
CA ALA A 388 -1.35 25.85 -21.65
C ALA A 388 -1.85 25.07 -20.44
N PRO A 389 -3.01 24.37 -20.52
CA PRO A 389 -3.31 23.31 -19.57
C PRO A 389 -2.32 22.13 -19.71
N ALA A 390 -1.98 21.47 -18.61
CA ALA A 390 -0.90 20.48 -18.56
C ALA A 390 -1.39 19.06 -18.23
N GLY A 391 -2.53 18.91 -17.58
CA GLY A 391 -3.07 17.61 -17.24
C GLY A 391 -4.47 17.66 -16.68
N LEU A 392 -5.21 16.59 -16.88
CA LEU A 392 -6.52 16.35 -16.33
C LEU A 392 -6.56 14.90 -15.82
N GLU A 393 -6.89 14.70 -14.54
CA GLU A 393 -7.15 13.38 -13.99
C GLU A 393 -8.56 13.36 -13.39
N LYS A 394 -9.27 12.26 -13.59
CA LYS A 394 -10.57 12.00 -12.98
C LYS A 394 -10.59 10.58 -12.44
N GLU A 395 -11.04 10.45 -11.23
CA GLU A 395 -11.23 9.18 -10.57
C GLU A 395 -12.59 9.17 -9.89
N ASN A 396 -13.41 8.14 -10.17
CA ASN A 396 -14.70 7.97 -9.52
C ASN A 396 -14.75 6.60 -8.87
N ASP A 397 -14.97 6.59 -7.56
CA ASP A 397 -15.07 5.39 -6.74
C ASP A 397 -16.50 5.27 -6.21
N GLU A 398 -17.02 4.06 -6.21
CA GLU A 398 -18.32 3.73 -5.64
C GLU A 398 -18.27 2.39 -4.93
N PHE A 399 -18.63 2.38 -3.63
CA PHE A 399 -18.75 1.18 -2.80
C PHE A 399 -20.20 0.99 -2.36
N SER A 400 -20.66 -0.25 -2.41
CA SER A 400 -21.95 -0.69 -1.87
C SER A 400 -21.72 -1.96 -1.07
N ILE A 401 -21.98 -1.94 0.23
CA ILE A 401 -21.70 -3.05 1.15
C ILE A 401 -23.00 -3.38 1.91
N LEU A 402 -23.43 -4.63 1.86
CA LEU A 402 -24.54 -5.15 2.62
C LEU A 402 -24.01 -6.19 3.60
N LYS A 403 -24.30 -6.01 4.89
CA LYS A 403 -23.92 -6.94 5.95
C LYS A 403 -25.15 -7.36 6.75
N TYR A 404 -25.27 -8.66 6.97
CA TYR A 404 -26.27 -9.26 7.85
C TYR A 404 -25.59 -9.93 9.03
N THR A 405 -26.16 -9.79 10.24
CA THR A 405 -25.76 -10.51 11.44
C THR A 405 -27.00 -11.11 12.09
N GLY A 406 -27.01 -12.43 12.30
CA GLY A 406 -28.09 -13.16 12.96
C GLY A 406 -27.59 -13.91 14.17
N TYR A 407 -28.07 -13.56 15.37
CA TYR A 407 -27.88 -14.33 16.60
C TYR A 407 -28.93 -15.44 16.61
N LEU A 408 -28.59 -16.58 15.98
CA LEU A 408 -29.55 -17.68 15.73
C LEU A 408 -29.97 -18.39 17.00
N THR A 409 -29.05 -18.48 17.97
CA THR A 409 -29.26 -18.91 19.35
C THR A 409 -28.31 -18.13 20.26
N ASP A 410 -28.38 -18.34 21.57
CA ASP A 410 -27.46 -17.70 22.53
C ASP A 410 -25.97 -18.00 22.21
N ASN A 411 -25.69 -19.14 21.60
CA ASN A 411 -24.34 -19.65 21.34
C ASN A 411 -24.02 -19.84 19.85
N LEU A 412 -24.91 -19.44 18.93
CA LEU A 412 -24.71 -19.58 17.48
C LEU A 412 -25.01 -18.26 16.78
N THR A 413 -23.98 -17.67 16.17
CA THR A 413 -24.06 -16.43 15.40
C THR A 413 -23.69 -16.69 13.95
N PHE A 414 -24.49 -16.19 13.02
CA PHE A 414 -24.19 -16.19 11.61
C PHE A 414 -24.02 -14.76 11.12
N SER A 415 -22.98 -14.48 10.35
CA SER A 415 -22.79 -13.19 9.70
C SER A 415 -22.42 -13.33 8.22
N ALA A 416 -22.89 -12.39 7.39
CA ALA A 416 -22.63 -12.38 5.95
C ALA A 416 -22.44 -10.96 5.45
N THR A 417 -21.40 -10.73 4.63
CA THR A 417 -21.14 -9.44 3.98
C THR A 417 -21.01 -9.65 2.46
N TYR A 418 -21.77 -8.91 1.69
CA TYR A 418 -21.63 -8.80 0.24
C TYR A 418 -21.30 -7.36 -0.13
N GLY A 419 -20.25 -7.17 -0.92
CA GLY A 419 -19.84 -5.84 -1.36
C GLY A 419 -19.50 -5.79 -2.85
N LYS A 420 -19.57 -4.57 -3.36
CA LYS A 420 -19.15 -4.20 -4.72
C LYS A 420 -18.41 -2.87 -4.66
N GLN A 421 -17.36 -2.79 -5.47
CA GLN A 421 -16.65 -1.55 -5.79
C GLN A 421 -16.68 -1.35 -7.30
N ARG A 422 -16.80 -0.11 -7.72
CA ARG A 422 -16.60 0.33 -9.09
C ARG A 422 -15.66 1.52 -9.07
N LEU A 423 -14.67 1.48 -9.94
CA LEU A 423 -13.72 2.55 -10.16
C LEU A 423 -13.73 2.92 -11.65
N SER A 424 -13.62 4.20 -11.97
CA SER A 424 -13.26 4.66 -13.32
C SER A 424 -12.15 5.70 -13.23
N TYR A 425 -11.15 5.58 -14.07
CA TYR A 425 -9.98 6.44 -14.09
C TYR A 425 -9.71 6.99 -15.48
N LEU A 426 -9.38 8.27 -15.55
CA LEU A 426 -8.94 9.00 -16.74
C LEU A 426 -7.72 9.83 -16.37
N SER A 427 -6.63 9.66 -17.11
CA SER A 427 -5.48 10.57 -17.06
C SER A 427 -5.16 11.03 -18.47
N GLN A 428 -5.14 12.36 -18.65
CA GLN A 428 -4.73 13.01 -19.89
C GLN A 428 -3.58 13.95 -19.60
N GLY A 429 -2.39 13.60 -20.10
CA GLY A 429 -1.25 14.50 -20.12
C GLY A 429 -1.34 15.46 -21.30
N GLY A 430 -1.20 16.74 -21.02
CA GLY A 430 -1.20 17.78 -22.07
C GLY A 430 -2.57 18.01 -22.75
N ILE A 431 -2.57 18.95 -23.70
CA ILE A 431 -3.76 19.29 -24.48
C ILE A 431 -3.49 19.18 -25.96
N PRO A 432 -4.55 18.79 -26.73
CA PRO A 432 -4.48 18.82 -28.16
C PRO A 432 -4.11 20.21 -28.73
N PRO A 433 -3.35 20.24 -29.82
CA PRO A 433 -3.07 19.10 -30.68
C PRO A 433 -2.01 18.16 -30.12
N LEU A 434 -2.40 16.92 -29.84
CA LEU A 434 -1.52 15.82 -29.39
C LEU A 434 -0.49 15.38 -30.44
N SER A 435 -0.28 16.21 -31.49
CA SER A 435 0.69 15.99 -32.57
C SER A 435 2.12 16.40 -32.18
N LEU A 436 2.32 16.94 -30.99
CA LEU A 436 3.63 17.37 -30.54
C LEU A 436 4.38 16.23 -29.87
N ALA A 437 5.67 16.12 -30.15
CA ALA A 437 6.55 15.13 -29.58
C ALA A 437 6.81 15.38 -28.09
N TYR A 438 6.99 14.31 -27.32
CA TYR A 438 7.56 14.38 -25.97
C TYR A 438 9.09 14.29 -26.07
N VAL A 439 9.78 15.22 -25.41
CA VAL A 439 11.24 15.34 -25.52
C VAL A 439 11.87 15.20 -24.15
N LEU A 440 12.61 14.10 -23.94
CA LEU A 440 13.50 13.88 -22.80
C LEU A 440 14.94 14.27 -23.15
N GLY A 441 15.73 14.55 -22.12
CA GLY A 441 17.15 14.80 -22.26
C GLY A 441 17.46 16.06 -23.07
N ALA A 442 16.62 17.09 -23.05
CA ALA A 442 16.85 18.33 -23.79
C ALA A 442 18.23 18.96 -23.51
N THR A 443 18.78 18.77 -22.31
CA THR A 443 20.13 19.23 -21.95
C THR A 443 21.26 18.35 -22.52
N SER A 444 20.94 17.21 -23.10
CA SER A 444 21.85 16.31 -23.83
C SER A 444 21.75 16.52 -25.34
N GLN A 445 21.02 17.53 -25.80
CA GLN A 445 20.97 17.92 -27.23
C GLN A 445 22.29 18.55 -27.65
N ASN A 446 22.65 18.41 -28.94
CA ASN A 446 23.79 19.10 -29.52
C ASN A 446 23.53 20.62 -29.60
N PRO A 447 24.28 21.45 -28.86
CA PRO A 447 24.06 22.91 -28.88
C PRO A 447 24.22 23.56 -30.26
N ALA A 448 25.00 22.94 -31.15
CA ALA A 448 25.18 23.42 -32.51
C ALA A 448 23.89 23.35 -33.38
N TYR A 449 22.92 22.59 -32.96
CA TYR A 449 21.67 22.36 -33.70
C TYR A 449 20.47 23.08 -33.05
N TRP A 450 20.69 23.83 -32.00
CA TRP A 450 19.61 24.60 -31.38
C TRP A 450 19.09 25.72 -32.27
N PRO A 451 17.77 25.91 -32.32
CA PRO A 451 17.19 27.10 -32.94
C PRO A 451 17.74 28.39 -32.33
N ALA A 452 17.80 29.45 -33.10
CA ALA A 452 18.27 30.74 -32.62
C ALA A 452 17.47 31.24 -31.43
N GLY A 453 18.15 31.62 -30.34
CA GLY A 453 17.55 32.12 -29.11
C GLY A 453 17.27 31.03 -28.08
N THR A 454 17.66 29.78 -28.31
CA THR A 454 17.54 28.71 -27.32
C THR A 454 18.41 28.97 -26.09
N ASP A 455 17.86 28.84 -24.89
CA ASP A 455 18.58 28.94 -23.63
C ASP A 455 19.53 27.75 -23.46
N PRO A 456 20.87 27.97 -23.41
CA PRO A 456 21.84 26.86 -23.29
C PRO A 456 21.67 25.99 -22.06
N SER A 457 21.04 26.50 -20.99
CA SER A 457 20.81 25.74 -19.75
C SER A 457 19.60 24.79 -19.83
N LYS A 458 18.78 24.89 -20.87
CA LYS A 458 17.52 24.18 -21.02
C LYS A 458 17.44 23.27 -22.24
N GLY A 459 18.13 23.64 -23.32
CA GLY A 459 17.94 23.03 -24.62
C GLY A 459 16.55 23.37 -25.20
N VAL A 460 16.12 22.61 -26.20
CA VAL A 460 14.76 22.72 -26.77
C VAL A 460 13.90 21.66 -26.14
N TYR A 461 13.00 22.11 -25.26
CA TYR A 461 12.15 21.26 -24.44
C TYR A 461 10.70 21.31 -24.91
N ASN A 462 10.04 20.17 -24.94
CA ASN A 462 8.60 20.04 -25.12
C ASN A 462 7.98 19.35 -23.94
N ALA A 463 7.06 20.03 -23.24
CA ALA A 463 6.43 19.55 -22.00
C ALA A 463 5.14 18.74 -22.25
N GLN A 464 4.80 18.45 -23.50
CA GLN A 464 3.60 17.64 -23.74
C GLN A 464 3.84 16.21 -23.36
N SER A 465 3.09 15.76 -22.37
CA SER A 465 3.23 14.46 -21.77
C SER A 465 2.45 13.40 -22.55
N THR A 466 3.09 12.30 -22.75
CA THR A 466 2.51 10.99 -23.00
C THR A 466 3.17 10.04 -22.00
N PRO A 467 2.55 9.06 -21.47
CA PRO A 467 1.37 8.31 -21.91
C PRO A 467 0.05 8.81 -21.30
N SER A 468 -1.06 8.33 -21.83
CA SER A 468 -2.41 8.65 -21.37
C SER A 468 -3.20 7.39 -21.07
N VAL A 469 -4.00 7.43 -19.99
CA VAL A 469 -4.99 6.41 -19.66
C VAL A 469 -6.38 6.97 -19.99
N THR A 470 -7.09 6.40 -20.95
CA THR A 470 -8.29 7.03 -21.53
C THR A 470 -9.61 6.59 -20.91
N ASP A 471 -9.73 5.40 -20.40
CA ASP A 471 -10.98 4.84 -19.82
C ASP A 471 -10.69 3.55 -19.03
N ALA A 472 -9.80 3.63 -18.02
CA ALA A 472 -9.56 2.49 -17.14
C ALA A 472 -10.75 2.31 -16.19
N ARG A 473 -11.17 1.06 -15.98
CA ARG A 473 -12.29 0.71 -15.12
C ARG A 473 -12.00 -0.54 -14.32
N ASP A 474 -12.14 -0.41 -13.01
CA ASP A 474 -12.03 -1.54 -12.11
C ASP A 474 -13.37 -1.90 -11.51
N TYR A 475 -13.55 -3.18 -11.30
CA TYR A 475 -14.72 -3.73 -10.67
C TYR A 475 -14.31 -4.83 -9.69
N THR A 476 -14.68 -4.64 -8.43
CA THR A 476 -14.45 -5.64 -7.38
C THR A 476 -15.79 -6.09 -6.83
N GLN A 477 -15.97 -7.40 -6.67
CA GLN A 477 -17.12 -7.94 -5.95
C GLN A 477 -16.64 -9.03 -5.00
N GLY A 478 -17.20 -9.02 -3.79
CA GLY A 478 -16.82 -9.97 -2.75
C GLY A 478 -17.99 -10.44 -1.94
N LEU A 479 -17.86 -11.66 -1.49
CA LEU A 479 -18.88 -12.33 -0.69
C LEU A 479 -18.19 -13.15 0.39
N ARG A 480 -18.57 -12.91 1.65
CA ARG A 480 -17.97 -13.53 2.84
C ARG A 480 -19.04 -13.96 3.84
N ALA A 481 -18.93 -15.19 4.45
CA ALA A 481 -19.79 -15.65 5.53
C ALA A 481 -18.99 -16.28 6.65
N GLU A 482 -19.54 -16.20 7.82
CA GLU A 482 -18.95 -16.70 9.04
C GLU A 482 -20.05 -17.29 9.93
N LEU A 483 -19.82 -18.49 10.42
CA LEU A 483 -20.63 -19.13 11.45
C LEU A 483 -19.75 -19.28 12.69
N GLU A 484 -20.11 -18.59 13.75
CA GLU A 484 -19.47 -18.68 15.05
C GLU A 484 -20.34 -19.50 16.01
N TRP A 485 -19.75 -20.55 16.61
CA TRP A 485 -20.44 -21.46 17.48
C TRP A 485 -19.69 -21.64 18.80
N VAL A 486 -20.29 -21.22 19.89
CA VAL A 486 -19.77 -21.39 21.25
C VAL A 486 -20.22 -22.74 21.78
N LEU A 487 -19.27 -23.63 22.07
CA LEU A 487 -19.48 -25.00 22.59
C LEU A 487 -18.65 -25.19 23.86
N GLY A 488 -19.24 -24.92 25.01
CA GLY A 488 -18.53 -24.98 26.30
C GLY A 488 -17.30 -24.04 26.29
N ASN A 489 -16.11 -24.63 26.39
CA ASN A 489 -14.83 -23.84 26.36
C ASN A 489 -14.31 -23.54 24.96
N HIS A 490 -15.00 -23.92 23.88
CA HIS A 490 -14.59 -23.71 22.50
C HIS A 490 -15.46 -22.64 21.84
N THR A 491 -14.85 -21.76 21.09
CA THR A 491 -15.54 -20.87 20.15
C THR A 491 -15.04 -21.22 18.75
N LEU A 492 -15.84 -22.01 18.04
CA LEU A 492 -15.55 -22.47 16.69
C LEU A 492 -16.04 -21.45 15.68
N THR A 493 -15.17 -21.03 14.77
CA THR A 493 -15.50 -20.14 13.67
C THR A 493 -15.23 -20.87 12.34
N PHE A 494 -16.25 -20.97 11.49
CA PHE A 494 -16.16 -21.49 10.13
C PHE A 494 -16.44 -20.34 9.17
N GLY A 495 -15.59 -20.16 8.17
CA GLY A 495 -15.80 -19.10 7.21
C GLY A 495 -15.31 -19.43 5.82
N ILE A 496 -15.82 -18.67 4.88
CA ILE A 496 -15.37 -18.64 3.50
C ILE A 496 -15.09 -17.19 3.09
N ASP A 497 -14.22 -16.93 2.09
CA ASP A 497 -13.75 -15.59 1.71
C ASP A 497 -13.40 -15.52 0.21
N ASN A 498 -14.37 -15.08 -0.64
CA ASN A 498 -14.24 -15.06 -2.09
C ASN A 498 -14.30 -13.63 -2.64
N MET A 499 -13.34 -13.29 -3.50
CA MET A 499 -13.30 -12.01 -4.19
C MET A 499 -13.06 -12.24 -5.68
N LYS A 500 -13.65 -11.38 -6.48
CA LYS A 500 -13.38 -11.26 -7.91
C LYS A 500 -13.07 -9.83 -8.26
N PHE A 501 -11.92 -9.65 -8.88
CA PHE A 501 -11.42 -8.38 -9.38
C PHE A 501 -11.42 -8.43 -10.90
N ARG A 502 -11.79 -7.34 -11.53
CA ARG A 502 -11.72 -7.15 -12.98
C ARG A 502 -11.21 -5.75 -13.25
N ALA A 503 -10.30 -5.65 -14.18
CA ALA A 503 -9.82 -4.39 -14.71
C ALA A 503 -9.99 -4.38 -16.24
N ALA A 504 -10.35 -3.23 -16.78
CA ALA A 504 -10.50 -3.03 -18.20
C ALA A 504 -9.77 -1.76 -18.64
N ASN A 505 -9.05 -1.86 -19.76
CA ASN A 505 -8.25 -0.79 -20.35
C ASN A 505 -7.14 -0.26 -19.42
N GLU A 506 -6.58 -1.16 -18.60
CA GLU A 506 -5.45 -0.86 -17.74
C GLU A 506 -4.15 -0.77 -18.56
N GLY A 507 -3.21 0.05 -18.07
CA GLY A 507 -2.01 0.42 -18.77
C GLY A 507 -2.17 1.74 -19.52
N SER A 508 -1.11 2.20 -20.18
CA SER A 508 -1.11 3.48 -20.86
C SER A 508 -0.67 3.36 -22.32
N THR A 509 -1.08 4.34 -23.09
CA THR A 509 -0.74 4.42 -24.51
C THR A 509 -0.05 5.74 -24.78
N GLN A 510 1.09 5.68 -25.45
CA GLN A 510 1.80 6.85 -25.95
C GLN A 510 0.93 7.62 -26.96
N VAL A 511 0.95 8.95 -26.84
CA VAL A 511 0.33 9.87 -27.78
C VAL A 511 1.42 10.74 -28.39
N GLY A 512 1.64 10.64 -29.71
CA GLY A 512 2.71 11.33 -30.43
C GLY A 512 4.08 10.65 -30.36
N ASP A 513 5.11 11.30 -30.92
CA ASP A 513 6.47 10.78 -30.90
C ASP A 513 7.16 11.02 -29.55
N TYR A 514 7.95 10.09 -29.11
CA TYR A 514 8.69 10.16 -27.86
C TYR A 514 10.19 10.07 -28.15
N TRP A 515 10.93 11.18 -27.89
CA TRP A 515 12.34 11.35 -28.18
C TRP A 515 13.15 11.50 -26.90
N SER A 516 14.24 10.75 -26.77
CA SER A 516 15.19 10.86 -25.69
C SER A 516 16.58 11.19 -26.23
N TYR A 517 17.04 12.43 -26.00
CA TYR A 517 18.38 12.87 -26.43
C TYR A 517 19.45 12.35 -25.50
N GLN A 518 20.56 11.91 -26.09
CA GLN A 518 21.68 11.29 -25.40
C GLN A 518 22.99 12.01 -25.77
N HIS A 519 23.91 12.05 -24.82
CA HIS A 519 25.28 12.53 -25.02
C HIS A 519 26.27 11.48 -24.49
N THR A 520 27.37 11.26 -25.21
CA THR A 520 28.48 10.41 -24.77
C THR A 520 29.80 11.15 -24.96
N ASP A 521 30.71 11.05 -24.01
CA ASP A 521 32.08 11.56 -24.17
C ASP A 521 32.99 10.57 -24.87
N ASP A 522 32.57 9.31 -25.03
CA ASP A 522 33.30 8.28 -25.75
C ASP A 522 32.44 7.66 -26.88
N PRO A 523 32.38 8.29 -28.05
CA PRO A 523 31.64 7.77 -29.20
C PRO A 523 32.29 6.54 -29.83
N SER A 524 33.38 6.04 -29.29
CA SER A 524 34.00 4.78 -29.76
C SER A 524 33.32 3.53 -29.19
N LEU A 525 32.50 3.68 -28.15
CA LEU A 525 31.74 2.60 -27.53
C LEU A 525 30.40 2.34 -28.24
N ASN A 526 29.97 1.09 -28.33
CA ASN A 526 28.64 0.75 -28.77
C ASN A 526 27.59 1.24 -27.76
N ILE A 527 26.41 1.63 -28.24
CA ILE A 527 25.29 2.02 -27.37
C ILE A 527 24.83 0.83 -26.53
N SER A 528 24.71 -0.35 -27.18
CA SER A 528 24.46 -1.61 -26.48
C SER A 528 25.02 -2.78 -27.27
N ASP A 529 25.94 -3.52 -26.67
CA ASP A 529 26.47 -4.77 -27.26
C ASP A 529 25.40 -5.85 -27.26
N GLU A 530 24.62 -5.97 -26.17
CA GLU A 530 23.58 -6.97 -25.99
C GLU A 530 22.42 -6.79 -26.97
N LEU A 531 21.94 -5.57 -27.14
CA LEU A 531 20.88 -5.25 -28.11
C LEU A 531 21.42 -5.08 -29.54
N ASN A 532 22.70 -5.35 -29.74
CA ASN A 532 23.39 -5.21 -31.01
C ASN A 532 23.22 -3.80 -31.64
N VAL A 533 23.30 -2.75 -30.83
CA VAL A 533 23.23 -1.34 -31.27
C VAL A 533 24.64 -0.76 -31.29
N GLY A 534 25.07 -0.30 -32.48
CA GLY A 534 26.42 0.19 -32.74
C GLY A 534 26.71 1.58 -32.16
N LYS A 535 27.79 2.16 -32.67
CA LYS A 535 28.34 3.43 -32.20
C LYS A 535 27.60 4.61 -32.80
N PRO A 536 27.40 5.71 -32.02
CA PRO A 536 26.93 6.96 -32.60
C PRO A 536 28.02 7.59 -33.47
N ASN A 537 27.60 8.43 -34.40
CA ASN A 537 28.52 9.25 -35.20
C ASN A 537 28.80 10.60 -34.49
N GLY A 538 29.67 10.55 -33.47
CA GLY A 538 29.98 11.66 -32.59
C GLY A 538 29.28 11.57 -31.23
N ASN A 539 29.37 12.66 -30.45
CA ASN A 539 28.99 12.63 -29.03
C ASN A 539 27.48 12.72 -28.78
N TYR A 540 26.67 13.06 -29.81
CA TYR A 540 25.22 13.30 -29.62
C TYR A 540 24.40 12.38 -30.51
N TYR A 541 23.42 11.73 -29.94
CA TYR A 541 22.46 10.88 -30.64
C TYR A 541 21.08 10.97 -29.99
N VAL A 542 20.07 10.37 -30.58
CA VAL A 542 18.70 10.40 -30.10
C VAL A 542 18.09 9.00 -30.18
N ASP A 543 17.27 8.69 -29.19
CA ASP A 543 16.51 7.48 -29.08
C ASP A 543 15.02 7.79 -29.31
N LYS A 544 14.39 7.08 -30.26
CA LYS A 544 12.94 7.10 -30.45
C LYS A 544 12.33 5.96 -29.66
N ILE A 545 11.54 6.30 -28.66
CA ILE A 545 10.86 5.35 -27.79
C ILE A 545 9.45 5.11 -28.32
N ILE A 546 9.03 3.86 -28.43
CA ILE A 546 7.64 3.49 -28.68
C ILE A 546 7.15 2.71 -27.48
N TYR A 547 6.06 3.18 -26.89
CA TYR A 547 5.49 2.58 -25.70
C TYR A 547 3.96 2.55 -25.81
N SER A 548 3.39 1.35 -25.76
CA SER A 548 1.95 1.15 -25.78
C SER A 548 1.58 -0.13 -25.06
N THR A 549 0.96 0.03 -23.90
CA THR A 549 0.38 -1.08 -23.13
C THR A 549 -1.04 -0.73 -22.75
N SER A 550 -1.99 -1.57 -23.08
CA SER A 550 -3.36 -1.46 -22.59
C SER A 550 -4.01 -2.83 -22.66
N THR A 551 -4.58 -3.29 -21.57
CA THR A 551 -5.21 -4.61 -21.51
C THR A 551 -6.35 -4.67 -20.51
N SER A 552 -7.12 -5.76 -20.58
CA SER A 552 -8.13 -6.11 -19.58
C SER A 552 -7.73 -7.42 -18.93
N MET A 553 -8.01 -7.56 -17.64
CA MET A 553 -7.56 -8.68 -16.83
C MET A 553 -8.51 -8.99 -15.70
N SER A 554 -8.35 -10.13 -15.05
CA SER A 554 -9.09 -10.42 -13.82
C SER A 554 -8.33 -11.35 -12.88
N LEU A 555 -8.67 -11.26 -11.59
CA LEU A 555 -8.16 -12.11 -10.53
C LEU A 555 -9.34 -12.68 -9.74
N GLU A 556 -9.35 -13.99 -9.52
CA GLU A 556 -10.25 -14.65 -8.58
C GLU A 556 -9.48 -15.14 -7.36
N GLN A 557 -9.97 -14.76 -6.19
CA GLN A 557 -9.46 -15.24 -4.91
C GLN A 557 -10.57 -15.98 -4.18
N LYS A 558 -10.34 -17.25 -3.82
CA LYS A 558 -11.27 -18.09 -3.09
C LYS A 558 -10.59 -18.63 -1.84
N ALA A 559 -11.26 -18.56 -0.72
CA ALA A 559 -10.73 -19.08 0.54
C ALA A 559 -11.81 -19.67 1.42
N TYR A 560 -11.42 -20.63 2.25
CA TYR A 560 -12.20 -21.11 3.40
C TYR A 560 -11.28 -21.26 4.60
N TYR A 561 -11.85 -21.11 5.78
CA TYR A 561 -11.09 -21.22 7.02
C TYR A 561 -11.91 -21.78 8.17
N VAL A 562 -11.19 -22.33 9.15
CA VAL A 562 -11.71 -22.74 10.45
C VAL A 562 -10.78 -22.21 11.53
N GLU A 563 -11.34 -21.75 12.63
CA GLU A 563 -10.60 -21.32 13.81
C GLU A 563 -11.33 -21.80 15.06
N ASP A 564 -10.57 -22.37 16.00
CA ASP A 564 -11.04 -22.72 17.35
C ASP A 564 -10.32 -21.83 18.36
N ARG A 565 -11.08 -21.03 19.09
CA ARG A 565 -10.61 -20.30 20.25
C ARG A 565 -11.00 -21.13 21.48
N TRP A 566 -10.04 -21.92 21.94
CA TRP A 566 -10.20 -22.87 23.01
C TRP A 566 -9.71 -22.32 24.35
N GLN A 567 -10.63 -22.05 25.28
CA GLN A 567 -10.31 -21.70 26.65
C GLN A 567 -9.89 -22.99 27.41
N LEU A 568 -8.60 -23.36 27.29
CA LEU A 568 -8.04 -24.60 27.82
C LEU A 568 -8.14 -24.64 29.35
N THR A 569 -7.88 -23.51 29.99
CA THR A 569 -8.08 -23.27 31.43
C THR A 569 -8.69 -21.90 31.64
N ASP A 570 -9.08 -21.53 32.85
CA ASP A 570 -9.60 -20.19 33.16
C ASP A 570 -8.62 -19.04 32.81
N ARG A 571 -7.33 -19.39 32.67
CA ARG A 571 -6.24 -18.42 32.42
C ARG A 571 -5.54 -18.60 31.09
N LEU A 572 -5.76 -19.69 30.36
CA LEU A 572 -5.06 -19.99 29.12
C LEU A 572 -6.03 -20.20 27.98
N LEU A 573 -5.96 -19.31 27.01
CA LEU A 573 -6.64 -19.38 25.73
C LEU A 573 -5.66 -19.87 24.66
N LEU A 574 -6.08 -20.83 23.84
CA LEU A 574 -5.43 -21.24 22.61
C LEU A 574 -6.27 -20.79 21.42
N SER A 575 -5.63 -20.33 20.34
CA SER A 575 -6.27 -20.07 19.05
C SER A 575 -5.62 -20.95 18.00
N LEU A 576 -6.42 -21.81 17.38
CA LEU A 576 -6.00 -22.82 16.41
C LEU A 576 -6.74 -22.58 15.11
N GLY A 577 -6.09 -21.90 14.17
CA GLY A 577 -6.66 -21.50 12.88
C GLY A 577 -6.03 -22.26 11.73
N LEU A 578 -6.84 -22.55 10.71
CA LEU A 578 -6.39 -23.07 9.43
C LEU A 578 -7.17 -22.39 8.31
N ARG A 579 -6.45 -21.77 7.38
CA ARG A 579 -7.03 -21.15 6.17
C ARG A 579 -6.47 -21.85 4.94
N ASN A 580 -7.30 -21.97 3.91
CA ASN A 580 -6.90 -22.40 2.58
C ASN A 580 -7.26 -21.33 1.55
N ASP A 581 -6.27 -20.88 0.78
CA ASP A 581 -6.45 -19.88 -0.28
C ASP A 581 -6.21 -20.53 -1.65
N LYS A 582 -6.95 -20.08 -2.67
CA LYS A 582 -6.72 -20.35 -4.09
C LYS A 582 -6.81 -19.03 -4.86
N PHE A 583 -5.80 -18.75 -5.67
CA PHE A 583 -5.72 -17.55 -6.52
C PHE A 583 -5.63 -17.95 -8.00
N SER A 584 -6.28 -17.19 -8.88
CA SER A 584 -6.24 -17.43 -10.33
C SER A 584 -6.25 -16.09 -11.07
N ASN A 585 -5.17 -15.81 -11.82
CA ASN A 585 -5.03 -14.62 -12.66
C ASN A 585 -5.34 -14.97 -14.12
N TYR A 586 -6.14 -14.10 -14.77
CA TYR A 586 -6.63 -14.30 -16.14
C TYR A 586 -6.23 -13.13 -17.03
N ASN A 587 -5.84 -13.44 -18.25
CA ASN A 587 -5.53 -12.45 -19.29
C ASN A 587 -6.82 -11.87 -19.95
N VAL A 588 -6.64 -11.00 -20.95
CA VAL A 588 -7.72 -10.36 -21.71
C VAL A 588 -8.69 -11.36 -22.38
N ALA A 589 -8.23 -12.52 -22.78
CA ALA A 589 -9.04 -13.58 -23.38
C ALA A 589 -9.79 -14.43 -22.33
N GLY A 590 -9.67 -14.09 -21.04
CA GLY A 590 -10.28 -14.87 -19.95
C GLY A 590 -9.63 -16.22 -19.71
N LYS A 591 -8.39 -16.43 -20.19
CA LYS A 591 -7.63 -17.64 -19.95
C LYS A 591 -6.71 -17.45 -18.75
N PRO A 592 -6.64 -18.42 -17.82
CA PRO A 592 -5.71 -18.36 -16.71
C PRO A 592 -4.27 -18.45 -17.20
N PHE A 593 -3.40 -17.58 -16.70
CA PHE A 593 -1.95 -17.66 -16.91
C PHE A 593 -1.20 -17.98 -15.61
N VAL A 594 -1.82 -17.72 -14.46
CA VAL A 594 -1.36 -18.17 -13.14
C VAL A 594 -2.54 -18.82 -12.41
N GLU A 595 -2.35 -20.04 -11.92
CA GLU A 595 -3.26 -20.71 -11.01
C GLU A 595 -2.43 -21.30 -9.85
N SER A 596 -2.60 -20.73 -8.67
CA SER A 596 -2.04 -21.34 -7.46
C SER A 596 -3.01 -22.39 -6.93
N GLY A 597 -2.46 -23.55 -6.58
CA GLY A 597 -3.21 -24.63 -5.96
C GLY A 597 -3.71 -24.27 -4.54
N ASN A 598 -4.21 -25.26 -3.82
CA ASN A 598 -4.61 -25.11 -2.43
C ASN A 598 -3.43 -24.69 -1.55
N GLN A 599 -3.55 -23.57 -0.85
CA GLN A 599 -2.50 -22.98 -0.04
C GLN A 599 -2.92 -22.96 1.43
N TRP A 600 -2.38 -23.89 2.20
CA TRP A 600 -2.72 -24.06 3.61
C TRP A 600 -1.91 -23.12 4.49
N ALA A 601 -2.60 -22.25 5.21
CA ALA A 601 -2.08 -21.23 6.11
C ALA A 601 -2.47 -21.55 7.56
N PRO A 602 -1.67 -22.32 8.31
CA PRO A 602 -1.89 -22.52 9.74
C PRO A 602 -1.65 -21.20 10.50
N ARG A 603 -2.47 -20.93 11.49
CA ARG A 603 -2.41 -19.78 12.39
C ARG A 603 -2.62 -20.27 13.82
N LEU A 604 -1.57 -20.24 14.61
CA LEU A 604 -1.56 -20.74 15.98
C LEU A 604 -1.30 -19.57 16.93
N GLY A 605 -2.01 -19.51 18.03
CA GLY A 605 -1.79 -18.49 19.03
C GLY A 605 -2.14 -18.98 20.44
N PHE A 606 -1.60 -18.28 21.43
CA PHE A 606 -2.00 -18.45 22.82
C PHE A 606 -2.04 -17.09 23.53
N SER A 607 -2.88 -17.01 24.54
CA SER A 607 -2.91 -15.91 25.51
C SER A 607 -3.04 -16.49 26.91
N TRP A 608 -2.11 -16.10 27.78
CA TRP A 608 -2.05 -16.57 29.16
C TRP A 608 -2.18 -15.40 30.13
N ASP A 609 -3.28 -15.38 30.87
CA ASP A 609 -3.45 -14.52 32.04
C ASP A 609 -2.70 -15.12 33.21
N VAL A 610 -1.49 -14.64 33.48
CA VAL A 610 -0.59 -15.27 34.47
C VAL A 610 -1.16 -15.23 35.88
N HIS A 611 -1.76 -14.10 36.27
CA HIS A 611 -2.32 -13.92 37.60
C HIS A 611 -3.81 -14.31 37.71
N GLY A 612 -4.54 -14.32 36.58
CA GLY A 612 -5.97 -14.58 36.51
C GLY A 612 -6.84 -13.36 36.82
N ASP A 613 -6.25 -12.18 36.87
CA ASP A 613 -6.90 -10.89 37.12
C ASP A 613 -6.69 -9.87 35.98
N SER A 614 -6.18 -10.34 34.84
CA SER A 614 -5.84 -9.54 33.65
C SER A 614 -4.77 -8.46 33.90
N THR A 615 -3.92 -8.61 34.91
CA THR A 615 -2.82 -7.66 35.19
C THR A 615 -1.52 -8.03 34.51
N LEU A 616 -1.31 -9.31 34.16
CA LEU A 616 -0.15 -9.79 33.40
C LEU A 616 -0.59 -10.82 32.37
N LYS A 617 -0.41 -10.45 31.10
CA LYS A 617 -0.65 -11.32 29.93
C LYS A 617 0.66 -11.69 29.27
N ILE A 618 0.85 -12.98 28.96
CA ILE A 618 1.86 -13.47 28.02
C ILE A 618 1.12 -14.06 26.83
N PHE A 619 1.53 -13.72 25.61
CA PHE A 619 0.89 -14.17 24.39
C PHE A 619 1.91 -14.52 23.31
N GLY A 620 1.53 -15.35 22.37
CA GLY A 620 2.36 -15.67 21.22
C GLY A 620 1.55 -16.14 20.04
N ASN A 621 2.16 -15.96 18.84
CA ASN A 621 1.59 -16.34 17.56
C ASN A 621 2.63 -16.99 16.67
N ALA A 622 2.18 -17.96 15.87
CA ALA A 622 2.93 -18.53 14.76
C ALA A 622 1.97 -18.69 13.57
N GLY A 623 2.26 -18.06 12.47
CA GLY A 623 1.34 -18.04 11.33
C GLY A 623 2.02 -18.04 9.98
N ARG A 624 1.33 -18.58 8.98
CA ARG A 624 1.68 -18.48 7.55
C ARG A 624 0.66 -17.60 6.85
N TYR A 625 1.15 -16.70 6.00
CA TYR A 625 0.35 -15.70 5.32
C TYR A 625 0.69 -15.73 3.83
N PHE A 626 -0.35 -15.82 2.98
CA PHE A 626 -0.22 -15.85 1.52
C PHE A 626 -0.70 -14.55 0.90
N LEU A 627 -0.01 -14.12 -0.16
CA LEU A 627 -0.39 -13.01 -1.02
C LEU A 627 -0.70 -13.51 -2.43
N ALA A 628 -1.75 -12.98 -3.06
CA ALA A 628 -2.03 -13.20 -4.47
C ALA A 628 -1.10 -12.36 -5.35
N LEU A 629 -0.76 -12.86 -6.53
CA LEU A 629 -0.08 -12.08 -7.55
C LEU A 629 -0.96 -10.87 -7.93
N PRO A 630 -0.45 -9.63 -7.91
CA PRO A 630 -1.19 -8.44 -8.34
C PRO A 630 -1.72 -8.58 -9.78
N MET A 631 -2.89 -7.96 -10.05
CA MET A 631 -3.52 -8.08 -11.37
C MET A 631 -2.70 -7.41 -12.49
N GLU A 632 -2.05 -6.30 -12.17
CA GLU A 632 -1.29 -5.49 -13.13
C GLU A 632 -0.18 -6.27 -13.86
N VAL A 633 0.33 -7.35 -13.27
CA VAL A 633 1.32 -8.22 -13.91
C VAL A 633 0.86 -8.74 -15.28
N ALA A 634 -0.46 -8.83 -15.50
CA ALA A 634 -1.04 -9.19 -16.80
C ALA A 634 -0.76 -8.14 -17.89
N VAL A 635 -0.53 -6.87 -17.53
CA VAL A 635 -0.32 -5.77 -18.50
C VAL A 635 0.90 -6.05 -19.40
N ARG A 636 1.98 -6.52 -18.84
CA ARG A 636 3.20 -6.91 -19.60
C ARG A 636 3.41 -8.41 -19.64
N GLY A 637 3.13 -9.10 -18.53
CA GLY A 637 3.40 -10.55 -18.42
C GLY A 637 2.52 -11.42 -19.30
N ALA A 638 1.27 -11.05 -19.58
CA ALA A 638 0.29 -11.89 -20.27
C ALA A 638 -0.50 -11.17 -21.38
N ALA A 639 -0.04 -10.01 -21.82
CA ALA A 639 -0.64 -9.19 -22.88
C ALA A 639 0.36 -8.95 -24.04
N ALA A 640 -0.08 -8.23 -25.07
CA ALA A 640 0.73 -7.85 -26.23
C ALA A 640 1.29 -6.41 -26.01
N GLY A 641 2.25 -6.26 -25.11
CA GLY A 641 2.92 -4.99 -24.86
C GLY A 641 3.87 -4.60 -25.99
N TYR A 642 4.02 -3.29 -26.20
CA TYR A 642 4.99 -2.70 -27.12
C TYR A 642 5.88 -1.73 -26.36
N TYR A 643 7.18 -2.03 -26.27
CA TYR A 643 8.17 -1.15 -25.65
C TYR A 643 9.52 -1.31 -26.36
N THR A 644 9.85 -0.38 -27.25
CA THR A 644 11.05 -0.43 -28.08
C THR A 644 11.79 0.90 -28.07
N ASP A 645 13.10 0.79 -28.30
CA ASP A 645 14.03 1.89 -28.53
C ASP A 645 14.56 1.80 -29.96
N HIS A 646 14.71 2.94 -30.69
CA HIS A 646 15.33 3.02 -32.00
C HIS A 646 16.27 4.23 -32.06
N TYR A 647 17.53 3.99 -32.34
CA TYR A 647 18.61 4.97 -32.18
C TYR A 647 18.99 5.64 -33.49
N PHE A 648 19.18 6.95 -33.44
CA PHE A 648 19.54 7.77 -34.61
C PHE A 648 20.65 8.78 -34.28
N ASN A 649 21.52 9.01 -35.25
CA ASN A 649 22.26 10.26 -35.38
C ASN A 649 21.31 11.32 -35.97
N TYR A 650 21.50 12.61 -35.63
CA TYR A 650 20.67 13.72 -36.12
C TYR A 650 21.54 14.92 -36.47
N THR A 651 21.06 15.81 -37.37
CA THR A 651 21.80 16.96 -37.84
C THR A 651 21.08 18.27 -37.61
N GLY A 652 19.94 18.27 -36.94
CA GLY A 652 19.18 19.47 -36.59
C GLY A 652 18.11 19.17 -35.55
N ILE A 653 17.55 20.21 -34.95
CA ILE A 653 16.46 20.21 -33.98
C ILE A 653 15.48 21.30 -34.38
N ASP A 654 14.19 20.97 -34.49
CA ASP A 654 13.16 21.96 -34.77
C ASP A 654 12.74 22.76 -33.52
N ALA A 655 11.85 23.74 -33.72
CA ALA A 655 11.37 24.61 -32.64
C ALA A 655 10.60 23.87 -31.52
N ASN A 656 10.16 22.63 -31.76
CA ASN A 656 9.45 21.79 -30.82
C ASN A 656 10.37 20.74 -30.17
N GLY A 657 11.67 20.78 -30.43
CA GLY A 657 12.63 19.78 -29.90
C GLY A 657 12.66 18.47 -30.69
N VAL A 658 11.96 18.37 -31.82
CA VAL A 658 11.98 17.16 -32.66
C VAL A 658 13.29 17.10 -33.45
N PRO A 659 14.02 15.94 -33.45
CA PRO A 659 15.23 15.78 -34.21
C PRO A 659 14.93 15.79 -35.72
N THR A 660 15.82 16.40 -36.52
CA THR A 660 15.73 16.48 -37.97
C THR A 660 17.01 15.97 -38.61
N GLY A 661 16.93 15.57 -39.92
CA GLY A 661 18.07 15.03 -40.65
C GLY A 661 18.61 13.73 -40.01
N MET A 662 17.70 12.89 -39.58
CA MET A 662 18.01 11.66 -38.87
C MET A 662 18.61 10.60 -39.80
N THR A 663 19.61 9.88 -39.27
CA THR A 663 20.21 8.70 -39.88
C THR A 663 20.24 7.58 -38.81
N PRO A 664 19.70 6.37 -39.09
CA PRO A 664 19.71 5.29 -38.11
C PRO A 664 21.14 4.90 -37.77
N ILE A 665 21.32 4.41 -36.54
CA ILE A 665 22.58 3.84 -36.05
C ILE A 665 22.60 2.36 -36.40
N GLY A 666 23.71 1.89 -36.99
CA GLY A 666 23.87 0.53 -37.40
C GLY A 666 24.04 -0.47 -36.25
N SER A 667 24.07 -1.75 -36.55
CA SER A 667 24.31 -2.80 -35.55
C SER A 667 25.76 -2.78 -35.02
N ALA A 668 25.92 -3.23 -33.74
CA ALA A 668 27.24 -3.32 -33.11
C ALA A 668 28.21 -4.26 -33.82
N ASP A 669 27.71 -5.32 -34.40
CA ASP A 669 28.48 -6.31 -35.23
C ASP A 669 28.81 -5.79 -36.65
N GLY A 670 28.31 -4.61 -37.01
CA GLY A 670 28.55 -4.01 -38.34
C GLY A 670 27.84 -4.66 -39.52
N THR A 671 26.94 -5.60 -39.26
CA THR A 671 26.22 -6.34 -40.31
C THR A 671 25.06 -5.55 -40.92
N LYS A 672 24.50 -4.58 -40.17
CA LYS A 672 23.36 -3.75 -40.57
C LYS A 672 23.72 -2.26 -40.49
N THR A 673 23.23 -1.48 -41.45
CA THR A 673 23.32 0.01 -41.41
C THR A 673 22.26 0.65 -40.53
N ASP A 674 21.26 -0.11 -40.12
CA ASP A 674 20.19 0.25 -39.19
C ASP A 674 20.03 -0.93 -38.25
N ALA A 675 20.24 -0.70 -36.92
CA ALA A 675 20.01 -1.73 -35.90
C ALA A 675 18.51 -2.09 -35.81
N GLY A 676 17.63 -1.14 -36.22
CA GLY A 676 16.18 -1.25 -36.10
C GLY A 676 15.67 -0.95 -34.70
N GLU A 677 14.41 -1.28 -34.49
CA GLU A 677 13.81 -1.24 -33.16
C GLU A 677 14.38 -2.39 -32.32
N VAL A 678 14.79 -2.07 -31.08
CA VAL A 678 15.31 -3.01 -30.10
C VAL A 678 14.49 -2.95 -28.82
N SER A 679 14.41 -4.02 -28.09
CA SER A 679 13.70 -4.10 -26.82
C SER A 679 14.42 -5.00 -25.86
N ALA A 680 14.79 -4.50 -24.70
CA ALA A 680 15.45 -5.29 -23.66
C ALA A 680 14.59 -6.47 -23.18
N ASN A 681 13.25 -6.31 -23.19
CA ASN A 681 12.29 -7.34 -22.80
C ASN A 681 11.60 -8.03 -24.00
N HIS A 682 12.09 -7.82 -25.21
CA HIS A 682 11.54 -8.38 -26.45
C HIS A 682 10.05 -8.06 -26.68
N GLU A 683 9.60 -6.85 -26.29
CA GLU A 683 8.20 -6.40 -26.35
C GLU A 683 7.90 -5.66 -27.66
N PHE A 684 7.60 -6.43 -28.71
CA PHE A 684 7.30 -5.96 -30.08
C PHE A 684 5.81 -6.07 -30.44
N GLY A 685 4.90 -6.09 -29.44
CA GLY A 685 3.44 -6.16 -29.65
C GLY A 685 2.89 -7.56 -30.01
N GLN A 686 3.65 -8.62 -29.81
CA GLN A 686 3.18 -10.00 -30.04
C GLN A 686 2.36 -10.51 -28.84
N ALA A 687 1.24 -11.19 -29.13
CA ALA A 687 0.45 -11.84 -28.09
C ALA A 687 1.20 -13.04 -27.52
N LYS A 688 1.25 -13.12 -26.19
CA LYS A 688 1.86 -14.25 -25.47
C LYS A 688 0.85 -15.38 -25.26
N ASP A 689 1.30 -16.64 -25.37
CA ASP A 689 0.48 -17.80 -25.01
C ASP A 689 0.40 -17.91 -23.46
N PRO A 690 -0.79 -17.79 -22.87
CA PRO A 690 -0.95 -17.81 -21.42
C PRO A 690 -0.42 -19.08 -20.74
N ALA A 691 -0.32 -20.20 -21.44
CA ALA A 691 0.23 -21.45 -20.91
C ALA A 691 1.78 -21.44 -20.81
N THR A 692 2.45 -20.45 -21.44
CA THR A 692 3.91 -20.38 -21.51
C THR A 692 4.51 -19.28 -20.62
N VAL A 693 3.71 -18.34 -20.09
CA VAL A 693 4.21 -17.16 -19.38
C VAL A 693 4.54 -17.37 -17.89
N ALA A 694 4.18 -18.52 -17.34
CA ALA A 694 4.44 -18.83 -15.93
C ALA A 694 4.82 -20.28 -15.72
N ALA A 695 5.56 -20.56 -14.67
CA ALA A 695 5.86 -21.93 -14.26
C ALA A 695 4.56 -22.68 -13.90
N SER A 696 4.39 -23.89 -14.44
CA SER A 696 3.21 -24.73 -14.18
C SER A 696 3.09 -25.18 -12.72
N ASN A 697 4.19 -25.13 -11.97
CA ASN A 697 4.28 -25.44 -10.54
C ASN A 697 4.46 -24.19 -9.66
N LEU A 698 4.11 -23.02 -10.16
CA LEU A 698 4.24 -21.74 -9.47
C LEU A 698 3.51 -21.75 -8.13
N LYS A 699 4.16 -21.27 -7.08
CA LYS A 699 3.60 -21.06 -5.74
C LYS A 699 3.39 -19.57 -5.52
N SER A 700 2.30 -19.20 -4.87
CA SER A 700 2.11 -17.81 -4.44
C SER A 700 3.19 -17.36 -3.47
N GLU A 701 3.32 -16.06 -3.36
CA GLU A 701 4.12 -15.46 -2.30
C GLU A 701 3.57 -15.84 -0.92
N TYR A 702 4.45 -16.15 0.03
CA TYR A 702 4.09 -16.34 1.42
C TYR A 702 5.26 -16.14 2.37
N GLN A 703 4.91 -15.71 3.58
CA GLN A 703 5.86 -15.63 4.69
C GLN A 703 5.37 -16.38 5.93
N ASP A 704 6.33 -16.81 6.75
CA ASP A 704 6.10 -17.33 8.09
C ASP A 704 6.44 -16.24 9.12
N GLU A 705 5.54 -16.05 10.09
CA GLU A 705 5.67 -15.06 11.16
C GLU A 705 5.61 -15.74 12.52
N PHE A 706 6.46 -15.26 13.45
CA PHE A 706 6.51 -15.67 14.85
C PHE A 706 6.49 -14.43 15.73
N ILE A 707 5.58 -14.39 16.69
CA ILE A 707 5.43 -13.31 17.68
C ILE A 707 5.42 -13.92 19.07
N LEU A 708 6.15 -13.28 20.00
CA LEU A 708 6.07 -13.55 21.44
C LEU A 708 6.01 -12.20 22.15
N GLY A 709 5.05 -12.03 23.06
CA GLY A 709 4.89 -10.78 23.75
C GLY A 709 4.34 -10.90 25.16
N MET A 710 4.42 -9.80 25.88
CA MET A 710 3.82 -9.64 27.20
C MET A 710 3.18 -8.26 27.34
N GLN A 711 2.15 -8.16 28.16
CA GLN A 711 1.57 -6.91 28.64
C GLN A 711 1.39 -7.00 30.15
N MET A 712 1.76 -5.94 30.86
CA MET A 712 1.73 -5.88 32.31
C MET A 712 1.18 -4.54 32.78
N GLN A 713 0.24 -4.58 33.69
CA GLN A 713 -0.22 -3.41 34.41
C GLN A 713 0.79 -3.04 35.51
N LEU A 714 1.55 -1.94 35.29
CA LEU A 714 2.57 -1.47 36.26
C LEU A 714 1.91 -0.80 37.47
N THR A 715 0.87 -0.02 37.23
CA THR A 715 0.03 0.61 38.23
C THR A 715 -1.43 0.56 37.76
N LYS A 716 -2.39 1.02 38.53
CA LYS A 716 -3.80 1.11 38.10
C LYS A 716 -3.99 1.89 36.77
N ASP A 717 -3.07 2.79 36.44
CA ASP A 717 -3.20 3.73 35.33
C ASP A 717 -2.15 3.49 34.21
N TRP A 718 -1.11 2.70 34.46
CA TRP A 718 -0.04 2.46 33.50
C TRP A 718 0.06 1.01 33.07
N THR A 719 0.11 0.81 31.74
CA THR A 719 0.36 -0.49 31.11
C THR A 719 1.69 -0.45 30.36
N PHE A 720 2.51 -1.47 30.59
CA PHE A 720 3.74 -1.74 29.83
C PHE A 720 3.56 -2.96 28.94
N GLY A 721 4.15 -2.95 27.75
CA GLY A 721 4.22 -4.14 26.92
C GLY A 721 5.54 -4.26 26.19
N ALA A 722 5.88 -5.52 25.89
CA ALA A 722 7.04 -5.90 25.09
C ALA A 722 6.64 -6.98 24.09
N LYS A 723 7.14 -6.90 22.85
CA LYS A 723 6.84 -7.83 21.78
C LYS A 723 8.09 -8.11 20.94
N LEU A 724 8.38 -9.37 20.69
CA LEU A 724 9.34 -9.86 19.72
C LEU A 724 8.61 -10.30 18.47
N THR A 725 9.09 -9.89 17.30
CA THR A 725 8.54 -10.28 16.01
C THR A 725 9.66 -10.83 15.12
N SER A 726 9.43 -11.96 14.47
CA SER A 726 10.30 -12.52 13.43
C SER A 726 9.45 -12.90 12.22
N ARG A 727 9.80 -12.38 11.04
CA ARG A 727 9.17 -12.71 9.75
C ARG A 727 10.21 -13.25 8.79
N ILE A 728 9.85 -14.25 8.00
CA ILE A 728 10.73 -14.89 7.03
C ILE A 728 9.93 -15.12 5.76
N LEU A 729 10.27 -14.42 4.68
CA LEU A 729 9.73 -14.68 3.35
C LEU A 729 10.22 -16.06 2.87
N LYS A 730 9.31 -16.92 2.48
CA LYS A 730 9.59 -18.30 2.07
C LYS A 730 9.45 -18.52 0.58
N SER A 731 8.59 -17.76 -0.08
CA SER A 731 8.34 -17.79 -1.50
C SER A 731 8.00 -16.38 -1.95
N ALA A 732 8.55 -15.93 -3.05
CA ALA A 732 8.13 -14.78 -3.83
C ALA A 732 7.89 -15.24 -5.27
N ILE A 733 7.16 -14.43 -6.02
CA ILE A 733 7.01 -14.55 -7.46
C ILE A 733 7.77 -13.39 -8.07
N ASP A 734 8.57 -13.65 -9.10
CA ASP A 734 9.14 -12.62 -9.95
C ASP A 734 9.23 -13.13 -11.39
N ASP A 735 9.52 -12.28 -12.34
CA ASP A 735 9.78 -12.70 -13.72
C ASP A 735 11.28 -12.92 -13.95
N PHE A 736 11.59 -13.91 -14.79
CA PHE A 736 12.94 -14.31 -15.19
C PHE A 736 13.10 -14.03 -16.67
N CYS A 737 13.90 -13.05 -17.02
CA CYS A 737 14.02 -12.51 -18.38
C CYS A 737 15.36 -12.87 -19.06
N ASP A 738 15.79 -14.12 -18.91
CA ASP A 738 17.05 -14.63 -19.47
C ASP A 738 16.80 -15.91 -20.30
N PRO A 739 16.32 -15.79 -21.55
CA PRO A 739 16.07 -16.91 -22.43
C PRO A 739 17.35 -17.68 -22.76
N ASP A 740 18.54 -17.06 -22.73
CA ASP A 740 19.80 -17.70 -23.05
C ASP A 740 20.17 -18.79 -22.05
N ARG A 741 19.81 -18.62 -20.77
CA ARG A 741 19.95 -19.70 -19.76
C ARG A 741 19.06 -20.90 -20.09
N MET A 742 17.85 -20.67 -20.61
CA MET A 742 17.00 -21.79 -21.08
C MET A 742 17.59 -22.49 -22.30
N VAL A 743 18.12 -21.71 -23.27
CA VAL A 743 18.83 -22.28 -24.45
C VAL A 743 20.05 -23.11 -24.02
N ALA A 744 20.86 -22.60 -23.10
CA ALA A 744 22.01 -23.31 -22.54
C ALA A 744 21.60 -24.64 -21.90
N LYS A 745 20.52 -24.62 -21.08
CA LYS A 745 19.97 -25.83 -20.45
C LYS A 745 19.44 -26.84 -21.48
N LEU A 746 18.63 -26.38 -22.45
CA LEU A 746 18.09 -27.21 -23.54
C LEU A 746 19.20 -27.83 -24.37
N THR A 747 20.28 -27.10 -24.63
CA THR A 747 21.47 -27.60 -25.38
C THR A 747 22.21 -28.67 -24.58
N ALA A 748 22.46 -28.41 -23.29
CA ALA A 748 23.13 -29.37 -22.40
C ALA A 748 22.34 -30.67 -22.23
N ASP A 749 21.00 -30.58 -22.21
CA ASP A 749 20.11 -31.74 -22.11
C ASP A 749 19.83 -32.42 -23.49
N GLY A 750 20.37 -31.90 -24.60
CA GLY A 750 20.11 -32.40 -25.94
C GLY A 750 18.68 -32.23 -26.45
N ASN A 751 17.98 -31.25 -25.96
CA ASN A 751 16.53 -31.01 -26.20
C ASN A 751 16.23 -29.76 -27.04
N LEU A 752 17.24 -28.96 -27.44
CA LEU A 752 17.01 -27.68 -28.14
C LEU A 752 16.18 -27.86 -29.43
N SER A 753 16.39 -28.92 -30.18
CA SER A 753 15.64 -29.22 -31.41
C SER A 753 14.17 -29.57 -31.21
N LYS A 754 13.71 -29.75 -29.97
CA LYS A 754 12.32 -30.06 -29.60
C LYS A 754 11.49 -28.81 -29.32
N VAL A 755 12.11 -27.64 -29.23
CA VAL A 755 11.49 -26.37 -28.84
C VAL A 755 11.51 -25.40 -30.02
N ASN A 756 10.44 -24.61 -30.15
CA ASN A 756 10.41 -23.42 -31.00
C ASN A 756 11.14 -22.28 -30.30
N VAL A 757 12.39 -22.07 -30.67
CA VAL A 757 13.28 -21.09 -30.03
C VAL A 757 12.78 -19.66 -30.28
N ASP A 758 12.25 -19.33 -31.47
CA ASP A 758 11.74 -18.01 -31.79
C ASP A 758 10.50 -17.68 -30.89
N ALA A 759 9.59 -18.65 -30.69
CA ALA A 759 8.45 -18.49 -29.81
C ALA A 759 8.88 -18.34 -28.35
N MET A 760 9.98 -18.96 -27.95
CA MET A 760 10.56 -18.78 -26.60
C MET A 760 11.10 -17.34 -26.43
N TYR A 761 11.87 -16.82 -27.40
CA TYR A 761 12.32 -15.42 -27.34
C TYR A 761 11.15 -14.42 -27.43
N ASN A 762 10.03 -14.75 -28.09
CA ASN A 762 8.81 -13.92 -28.06
C ASN A 762 8.12 -13.89 -26.70
N THR A 763 8.25 -14.91 -25.87
CA THR A 763 7.78 -14.90 -24.47
C THR A 763 8.70 -14.06 -23.60
N TYR A 764 9.99 -14.23 -23.74
CA TYR A 764 11.16 -13.58 -23.14
C TYR A 764 11.24 -13.65 -21.61
N CYS A 765 10.17 -13.32 -20.88
CA CYS A 765 10.10 -13.35 -19.42
C CYS A 765 9.08 -14.39 -18.94
N TRP A 766 9.39 -15.09 -17.86
CA TRP A 766 8.57 -16.17 -17.28
C TRP A 766 8.40 -15.94 -15.78
N LEU A 767 7.16 -15.94 -15.30
CA LEU A 767 6.88 -15.89 -13.87
C LEU A 767 7.34 -17.17 -13.17
N GLY A 768 8.16 -17.05 -12.15
CA GLY A 768 8.76 -18.16 -11.40
C GLY A 768 8.97 -17.87 -9.92
N ASN A 769 9.42 -18.91 -9.19
CA ASN A 769 9.79 -18.75 -7.78
C ASN A 769 11.33 -18.86 -7.68
N PRO A 770 12.06 -17.83 -7.26
CA PRO A 770 13.53 -17.80 -7.27
C PRO A 770 14.20 -18.93 -6.48
N ASN A 771 13.59 -19.43 -5.42
CA ASN A 771 14.12 -20.50 -4.56
C ASN A 771 13.74 -21.93 -4.98
N ALA A 772 12.93 -22.07 -6.05
CA ALA A 772 12.39 -23.36 -6.46
C ALA A 772 12.92 -23.82 -7.80
N THR A 773 12.85 -25.13 -8.06
CA THR A 773 12.90 -25.63 -9.43
C THR A 773 11.56 -25.34 -10.09
N ASN A 774 11.58 -24.50 -11.13
CA ASN A 774 10.41 -24.10 -11.90
C ASN A 774 10.26 -24.99 -13.13
N THR A 775 9.03 -25.33 -13.48
CA THR A 775 8.68 -26.15 -14.64
C THR A 775 7.89 -25.30 -15.63
N PHE A 776 8.49 -25.00 -16.77
CA PHE A 776 7.92 -24.14 -17.81
C PHE A 776 7.42 -24.96 -19.00
N ASN A 777 6.29 -24.54 -19.57
CA ASN A 777 5.83 -25.02 -20.86
C ASN A 777 6.42 -24.11 -21.95
N LEU A 778 7.13 -24.67 -22.90
CA LEU A 778 7.66 -23.99 -24.06
C LEU A 778 6.95 -24.53 -25.31
N ILE A 779 6.65 -23.68 -26.29
CA ILE A 779 6.05 -24.14 -27.55
C ILE A 779 7.02 -25.16 -28.20
N ASN A 780 6.51 -26.33 -28.56
CA ASN A 780 7.34 -27.36 -29.22
C ASN A 780 7.75 -26.93 -30.64
N ALA A 781 8.77 -27.60 -31.23
CA ALA A 781 9.29 -27.26 -32.53
C ALA A 781 8.24 -27.34 -33.68
N ALA A 782 7.18 -28.11 -33.49
CA ALA A 782 6.08 -28.24 -34.47
C ALA A 782 5.01 -27.16 -34.32
N GLY A 783 5.07 -26.33 -33.27
CA GLY A 783 4.10 -25.24 -33.00
C GLY A 783 2.67 -25.69 -32.59
N ASN A 784 2.50 -26.99 -32.26
CA ASN A 784 1.18 -27.59 -32.05
C ASN A 784 0.99 -28.15 -30.61
N GLY A 785 1.89 -27.86 -29.68
CA GLY A 785 1.87 -28.33 -28.31
C GLY A 785 3.05 -27.81 -27.53
N TYR A 786 3.30 -28.38 -26.36
CA TYR A 786 4.31 -27.89 -25.45
C TYR A 786 5.40 -28.91 -25.18
N PHE A 787 6.61 -28.40 -24.99
CA PHE A 787 7.74 -29.12 -24.39
C PHE A 787 7.91 -28.60 -22.97
N THR A 788 8.09 -29.48 -22.00
CA THR A 788 8.22 -29.09 -20.58
C THR A 788 9.70 -29.02 -20.21
N LEU A 789 10.17 -27.85 -19.74
CA LEU A 789 11.51 -27.59 -19.27
C LEU A 789 11.51 -27.33 -17.76
N SER A 790 12.38 -28.03 -17.01
CA SER A 790 12.62 -27.78 -15.60
C SER A 790 13.92 -27.00 -15.42
N MET A 791 13.83 -25.84 -14.74
CA MET A 791 14.96 -24.96 -14.45
C MET A 791 15.14 -24.84 -12.92
N SER A 792 16.30 -25.28 -12.42
CA SER A 792 16.67 -25.07 -11.02
C SER A 792 17.27 -23.68 -10.79
N PRO A 793 17.40 -23.22 -9.55
CA PRO A 793 18.12 -21.96 -9.24
C PRO A 793 19.56 -21.92 -9.78
N SER A 794 20.23 -23.08 -9.87
CA SER A 794 21.58 -23.19 -10.44
C SER A 794 21.59 -23.11 -11.97
N ASP A 795 20.52 -23.55 -12.65
CA ASP A 795 20.40 -23.39 -14.11
C ASP A 795 20.24 -21.92 -14.51
N TRP A 796 19.57 -21.12 -13.65
CA TRP A 796 19.48 -19.66 -13.78
C TRP A 796 20.73 -18.93 -13.31
N ALA A 797 21.71 -19.63 -12.72
CA ALA A 797 22.94 -19.07 -12.15
C ALA A 797 22.69 -18.03 -11.03
N TRP A 798 21.60 -18.13 -10.27
CA TRP A 798 21.31 -17.18 -9.18
C TRP A 798 22.47 -17.10 -8.19
N PRO A 799 23.02 -15.90 -7.89
CA PRO A 799 24.17 -15.75 -7.00
C PRO A 799 23.86 -16.03 -5.54
N SER A 800 22.58 -15.95 -5.16
CA SER A 800 22.11 -16.20 -3.80
C SER A 800 20.68 -16.71 -3.83
N LYS A 801 20.24 -17.30 -2.70
CA LYS A 801 18.83 -17.69 -2.51
C LYS A 801 17.99 -16.47 -2.19
N LEU A 802 16.69 -16.52 -2.54
CA LEU A 802 15.68 -15.58 -2.09
C LEU A 802 15.76 -15.40 -0.57
N LYS A 803 15.77 -14.15 -0.11
CA LYS A 803 15.90 -13.83 1.31
C LYS A 803 15.23 -12.52 1.61
N ARG A 804 14.31 -12.56 2.56
CA ARG A 804 13.80 -11.40 3.30
C ARG A 804 13.52 -11.84 4.71
N THR A 805 14.15 -11.18 5.68
CA THR A 805 13.98 -11.43 7.11
C THR A 805 13.73 -10.11 7.81
N TYR A 806 12.72 -10.08 8.66
CA TYR A 806 12.46 -8.97 9.57
C TYR A 806 12.51 -9.48 11.01
N THR A 807 13.24 -8.79 11.88
CA THR A 807 13.28 -9.07 13.31
C THR A 807 13.12 -7.77 14.07
N ALA A 808 12.21 -7.73 15.03
CA ALA A 808 11.94 -6.53 15.82
C ALA A 808 11.69 -6.81 17.29
N VAL A 809 12.04 -5.83 18.12
CA VAL A 809 11.63 -5.68 19.51
C VAL A 809 10.80 -4.41 19.61
N ASP A 810 9.54 -4.54 19.96
CA ASP A 810 8.64 -3.43 20.24
C ASP A 810 8.44 -3.32 21.76
N LEU A 811 8.57 -2.12 22.30
CA LEU A 811 8.27 -1.79 23.69
C LEU A 811 7.23 -0.67 23.71
N PHE A 812 6.24 -0.74 24.59
CA PHE A 812 5.33 0.38 24.79
C PHE A 812 5.04 0.65 26.26
N LEU A 813 4.70 1.90 26.54
CA LEU A 813 4.18 2.37 27.81
C LEU A 813 2.95 3.23 27.54
N GLU A 814 1.82 2.92 28.17
CA GLU A 814 0.55 3.57 27.91
C GLU A 814 -0.16 3.98 29.19
N HIS A 815 -0.69 5.20 29.21
CA HIS A 815 -1.64 5.74 30.16
C HIS A 815 -2.91 6.07 29.39
N PRO A 816 -4.01 5.30 29.52
CA PRO A 816 -5.29 5.60 28.89
C PRO A 816 -5.85 6.94 29.38
N PHE A 817 -6.75 7.54 28.58
CA PHE A 817 -7.39 8.79 29.00
C PHE A 817 -8.23 8.61 30.26
N ASP A 818 -7.85 9.30 31.34
CA ASP A 818 -8.45 9.24 32.66
C ASP A 818 -9.48 10.35 32.95
N GLY A 819 -9.90 11.09 31.89
CA GLY A 819 -10.71 12.30 31.97
C GLY A 819 -9.88 13.58 31.96
N LYS A 820 -8.56 13.50 32.16
CA LYS A 820 -7.64 14.64 32.18
C LYS A 820 -6.52 14.53 31.15
N TRP A 821 -5.88 13.37 31.02
CA TRP A 821 -4.78 13.19 30.10
C TRP A 821 -4.62 11.73 29.63
N GLU A 822 -3.96 11.55 28.51
CA GLU A 822 -3.52 10.28 27.97
C GLU A 822 -2.10 10.40 27.42
N ALA A 823 -1.33 9.32 27.48
CA ALA A 823 -0.03 9.23 26.83
C ALA A 823 0.27 7.80 26.37
N ARG A 824 0.94 7.69 25.23
CA ARG A 824 1.52 6.43 24.77
C ARG A 824 2.89 6.68 24.17
N ILE A 825 3.84 5.83 24.53
CA ILE A 825 5.22 5.83 24.04
C ILE A 825 5.47 4.45 23.45
N ASP A 826 5.85 4.37 22.20
CA ASP A 826 6.22 3.15 21.49
C ASP A 826 7.68 3.28 21.03
N TYR A 827 8.52 2.28 21.30
CA TYR A 827 9.86 2.16 20.80
C TYR A 827 10.03 0.83 20.06
N THR A 828 10.50 0.89 18.82
CA THR A 828 10.82 -0.28 18.01
C THR A 828 12.29 -0.29 17.63
N TYR A 829 12.99 -1.39 17.92
CA TYR A 829 14.26 -1.73 17.32
C TYR A 829 14.05 -2.82 16.30
N SER A 830 14.41 -2.60 15.02
CA SER A 830 14.16 -3.57 13.96
C SER A 830 15.30 -3.71 12.97
N LYS A 831 15.32 -4.84 12.26
CA LYS A 831 16.21 -5.14 11.14
C LYS A 831 15.41 -5.80 10.02
N SER A 832 15.40 -5.17 8.83
CA SER A 832 14.89 -5.73 7.58
C SER A 832 16.07 -5.99 6.64
N LYS A 833 16.31 -7.25 6.28
CA LYS A 833 17.45 -7.69 5.46
C LYS A 833 17.04 -8.70 4.42
N GLY A 834 17.65 -8.59 3.24
CA GLY A 834 17.42 -9.54 2.16
C GLY A 834 17.94 -9.03 0.82
N ASN A 835 17.45 -9.67 -0.24
CA ASN A 835 17.74 -9.35 -1.64
C ASN A 835 16.45 -9.09 -2.45
N THR A 836 15.32 -8.95 -1.80
CA THR A 836 14.04 -8.52 -2.39
C THR A 836 13.14 -7.91 -1.32
N GLU A 837 12.30 -6.96 -1.68
CA GLU A 837 11.24 -6.45 -0.82
C GLU A 837 9.93 -7.24 -0.95
N GLY A 838 9.73 -7.99 -2.03
CA GLY A 838 8.48 -8.64 -2.43
C GLY A 838 7.97 -8.06 -3.76
N PRO A 839 6.66 -7.91 -3.97
CA PRO A 839 6.08 -7.54 -5.27
C PRO A 839 6.36 -6.09 -5.70
N ALA A 840 6.87 -5.23 -4.83
CA ALA A 840 7.26 -3.85 -5.14
C ALA A 840 8.73 -3.61 -4.78
N ASN A 841 9.40 -2.73 -5.54
CA ASN A 841 10.78 -2.31 -5.32
C ASN A 841 10.82 -0.81 -5.00
N SER A 842 11.09 -0.46 -3.75
CA SER A 842 11.12 0.94 -3.29
C SER A 842 12.31 1.74 -3.83
N ASP A 843 13.37 1.12 -4.30
CA ASP A 843 14.53 1.81 -4.87
C ASP A 843 14.26 2.29 -6.31
N THR A 844 13.46 1.53 -7.09
CA THR A 844 13.17 1.79 -8.51
C THR A 844 11.74 2.26 -8.77
N GLY A 845 10.83 2.09 -7.81
CA GLY A 845 9.41 2.43 -7.95
C GLY A 845 8.57 1.42 -8.73
N GLN A 846 9.10 0.23 -8.95
CA GLN A 846 8.37 -0.83 -9.66
C GLN A 846 7.38 -1.55 -8.74
N GLY A 847 6.28 -2.05 -9.30
CA GLY A 847 5.25 -2.78 -8.58
C GLY A 847 4.27 -1.91 -7.78
N GLY A 848 4.12 -0.62 -8.07
CA GLY A 848 3.31 0.24 -7.22
C GLY A 848 2.57 1.40 -7.86
N ASN A 849 2.70 1.62 -9.15
CA ASN A 849 2.04 2.73 -9.84
C ASN A 849 0.69 2.27 -10.41
N GLU A 850 -0.38 2.68 -9.76
CA GLU A 850 -1.74 2.43 -10.21
C GLU A 850 -2.01 3.11 -11.55
N HIS A 851 -2.66 2.39 -12.48
CA HIS A 851 -3.00 2.85 -13.84
C HIS A 851 -1.80 3.29 -14.69
N ASP A 852 -0.58 3.20 -14.17
CA ASP A 852 0.61 3.47 -14.95
C ASP A 852 1.10 2.20 -15.62
N SER A 853 1.66 2.45 -16.68
CA SER A 853 2.03 1.63 -17.76
C SER A 853 3.19 0.72 -17.47
N GLY A 854 3.06 -0.31 -16.93
CA GLY A 854 4.11 -1.16 -17.24
C GLY A 854 4.83 -1.85 -16.25
N ILE A 855 4.12 -2.39 -15.42
CA ILE A 855 4.78 -3.12 -14.39
C ILE A 855 4.59 -4.62 -14.61
N SER A 856 5.69 -5.27 -14.94
CA SER A 856 6.05 -6.57 -14.41
C SER A 856 6.37 -6.35 -12.93
N LEU A 857 6.58 -7.36 -12.13
CA LEU A 857 6.81 -7.23 -10.69
C LEU A 857 7.97 -6.27 -10.36
N SER A 858 9.20 -6.71 -10.50
CA SER A 858 10.37 -5.86 -10.27
C SER A 858 11.49 -6.27 -11.24
N GLN A 859 12.56 -5.48 -11.35
CA GLN A 859 13.75 -5.91 -12.07
C GLN A 859 14.58 -6.95 -11.31
N ASN A 860 14.24 -7.20 -10.05
CA ASN A 860 14.90 -8.26 -9.29
C ASN A 860 14.59 -9.60 -9.97
N TRP A 861 15.57 -10.47 -10.05
CA TRP A 861 15.46 -11.80 -10.63
C TRP A 861 15.23 -11.88 -12.15
N ASP A 862 15.19 -10.74 -12.87
CA ASP A 862 15.18 -10.78 -14.34
C ASP A 862 16.39 -11.54 -14.89
N ALA A 863 17.57 -11.30 -14.29
CA ALA A 863 18.80 -12.03 -14.61
C ALA A 863 19.73 -12.16 -13.39
N ALA A 864 20.66 -13.10 -13.46
CA ALA A 864 21.60 -13.38 -12.36
C ALA A 864 22.48 -12.16 -12.02
N GLU A 865 22.88 -11.39 -13.01
CA GLU A 865 23.77 -10.24 -12.89
C GLU A 865 23.12 -9.10 -12.08
N ILE A 866 21.78 -8.92 -12.18
CA ILE A 866 21.04 -7.94 -11.35
C ILE A 866 21.10 -8.32 -9.88
N MET A 867 21.00 -9.62 -9.58
CA MET A 867 21.01 -10.11 -8.20
C MET A 867 22.40 -10.20 -7.58
N MET A 868 23.46 -9.95 -8.38
CA MET A 868 24.82 -9.84 -7.83
C MET A 868 24.89 -8.66 -6.86
N PHE A 869 25.35 -8.95 -5.62
CA PHE A 869 25.50 -7.97 -4.54
C PHE A 869 24.18 -7.38 -4.00
N ALA A 870 23.01 -7.93 -4.34
CA ALA A 870 21.70 -7.44 -3.89
C ALA A 870 21.39 -7.71 -2.40
N ASP A 871 22.07 -8.63 -1.70
CA ASP A 871 21.80 -8.97 -0.29
C ASP A 871 22.31 -7.86 0.66
N GLY A 872 21.37 -7.10 1.24
CA GLY A 872 21.70 -5.97 2.13
C GLY A 872 20.56 -5.62 3.09
N TYR A 873 20.54 -4.36 3.58
CA TYR A 873 19.40 -3.80 4.30
C TYR A 873 18.41 -3.22 3.28
N LEU A 874 17.15 -3.65 3.39
CA LEU A 874 16.09 -3.24 2.46
C LEU A 874 15.65 -1.79 2.68
N ALA A 875 15.12 -1.14 1.67
CA ALA A 875 14.77 0.29 1.66
C ALA A 875 13.81 0.72 2.80
N ASN A 876 12.95 -0.19 3.25
CA ASN A 876 12.02 0.02 4.37
C ASN A 876 12.63 -0.23 5.78
N ASP A 877 13.92 -0.58 5.89
CA ASP A 877 14.58 -0.76 7.21
C ASP A 877 14.70 0.57 7.95
N ARG A 878 14.12 0.63 9.14
CA ARG A 878 14.30 1.71 10.12
C ARG A 878 14.79 1.09 11.42
N ARG A 879 16.09 1.21 11.69
CA ARG A 879 16.75 0.53 12.81
C ARG A 879 16.15 0.90 14.16
N HIS A 880 15.87 2.18 14.36
CA HIS A 880 15.29 2.73 15.58
C HIS A 880 14.08 3.58 15.23
N GLN A 881 12.99 3.37 15.95
CA GLN A 881 11.75 4.13 15.83
C GLN A 881 11.25 4.46 17.24
N LEU A 882 11.06 5.73 17.53
CA LEU A 882 10.41 6.22 18.74
C LEU A 882 9.18 7.01 18.31
N LYS A 883 7.99 6.62 18.82
CA LYS A 883 6.73 7.29 18.58
C LYS A 883 6.09 7.61 19.92
N MET A 884 5.71 8.87 20.13
CA MET A 884 5.08 9.30 21.35
C MET A 884 3.86 10.13 20.99
N ARG A 885 2.74 9.89 21.67
CA ARG A 885 1.51 10.68 21.50
C ARG A 885 0.82 10.89 22.83
N GLY A 886 0.06 11.97 22.92
CA GLY A 886 -0.74 12.23 24.11
C GLY A 886 -1.59 13.48 23.99
N SER A 887 -2.52 13.62 24.94
CA SER A 887 -3.36 14.80 25.10
C SER A 887 -3.54 15.13 26.57
N TYR A 888 -3.72 16.43 26.89
CA TYR A 888 -3.92 16.96 28.22
C TYR A 888 -5.04 18.00 28.23
N ALA A 889 -6.14 17.71 28.92
CA ALA A 889 -7.23 18.64 29.18
C ALA A 889 -6.82 19.53 30.35
N LEU A 890 -6.32 20.73 30.06
CA LEU A 890 -5.94 21.72 31.08
C LEU A 890 -7.17 22.20 31.87
N THR A 891 -8.26 22.45 31.13
CA THR A 891 -9.60 22.75 31.65
C THR A 891 -10.63 22.03 30.78
N PRO A 892 -11.93 22.00 31.12
CA PRO A 892 -12.96 21.49 30.22
C PRO A 892 -12.99 22.17 28.84
N GLU A 893 -12.49 23.41 28.75
CA GLU A 893 -12.46 24.19 27.51
C GLU A 893 -11.17 24.00 26.71
N TRP A 894 -10.01 23.78 27.37
CA TRP A 894 -8.71 23.78 26.73
C TRP A 894 -8.04 22.40 26.76
N THR A 895 -7.77 21.86 25.60
CA THR A 895 -7.01 20.60 25.41
C THR A 895 -5.75 20.87 24.61
N PHE A 896 -4.61 20.39 25.11
CA PHE A 896 -3.32 20.39 24.41
C PHE A 896 -3.00 18.96 23.98
N SER A 897 -2.39 18.81 22.83
CA SER A 897 -2.01 17.50 22.30
C SER A 897 -0.65 17.54 21.60
N GLY A 898 0.00 16.39 21.52
CA GLY A 898 1.29 16.27 20.90
C GLY A 898 1.53 14.89 20.29
N ASN A 899 2.35 14.86 19.24
CA ASN A 899 2.83 13.67 18.60
C ASN A 899 4.32 13.87 18.26
N VAL A 900 5.18 12.91 18.66
CA VAL A 900 6.61 12.89 18.37
C VAL A 900 6.93 11.63 17.59
N THR A 901 7.69 11.77 16.50
CA THR A 901 8.20 10.65 15.72
C THR A 901 9.69 10.84 15.47
N ILE A 902 10.50 9.90 15.92
CA ILE A 902 11.96 9.88 15.68
C ILE A 902 12.30 8.56 14.99
N LEU A 903 12.86 8.64 13.78
CA LEU A 903 13.19 7.47 12.97
C LEU A 903 14.65 7.54 12.53
N SER A 904 15.36 6.41 12.59
CA SER A 904 16.67 6.29 11.93
C SER A 904 16.48 6.37 10.40
N GLY A 905 17.48 6.90 9.70
CA GLY A 905 17.46 7.07 8.25
C GLY A 905 17.29 5.75 7.49
N ALA A 906 16.66 5.83 6.32
CA ALA A 906 16.53 4.71 5.37
C ALA A 906 17.91 4.27 4.86
N PRO A 907 18.09 2.97 4.50
CA PRO A 907 19.23 2.51 3.72
C PRO A 907 19.31 3.23 2.37
N ILE A 908 20.52 3.39 1.87
CA ILE A 908 20.81 3.91 0.53
C ILE A 908 21.34 2.76 -0.31
N SER A 909 20.79 2.62 -1.52
CA SER A 909 21.29 1.76 -2.60
C SER A 909 22.16 2.56 -3.58
N CYS A 910 22.94 1.91 -4.43
CA CYS A 910 23.63 2.53 -5.55
C CYS A 910 23.60 1.58 -6.74
N PHE A 911 23.21 2.10 -7.90
CA PHE A 911 23.03 1.35 -9.13
C PHE A 911 23.89 1.95 -10.25
N ASP A 912 24.54 1.08 -11.03
CA ASP A 912 25.40 1.44 -12.15
C ASP A 912 25.38 0.32 -13.19
N TYR A 913 26.17 0.44 -14.25
CA TYR A 913 26.47 -0.67 -15.15
C TYR A 913 27.12 -1.83 -14.39
N TYR A 914 26.91 -3.04 -14.87
CA TYR A 914 27.50 -4.24 -14.27
C TYR A 914 29.03 -4.18 -14.33
N SER A 915 29.68 -4.57 -13.25
CA SER A 915 31.12 -4.80 -13.19
C SER A 915 31.44 -6.01 -12.32
N ALA A 916 32.22 -6.91 -12.82
CA ALA A 916 32.74 -8.03 -12.07
C ALA A 916 33.89 -7.57 -11.16
N ASN A 917 33.54 -6.91 -10.05
CA ASN A 917 34.47 -6.58 -8.96
C ASN A 917 35.64 -5.66 -9.38
N GLY A 918 35.34 -4.53 -10.03
CA GLY A 918 36.33 -3.52 -10.44
C GLY A 918 36.89 -3.70 -11.84
N GLY A 919 36.37 -4.67 -12.59
CA GLY A 919 36.66 -4.82 -14.04
C GLY A 919 35.91 -3.80 -14.90
N PRO A 920 36.03 -3.91 -16.23
CA PRO A 920 35.34 -3.02 -17.16
C PRO A 920 33.82 -3.07 -16.97
N LEU A 921 33.16 -1.94 -17.24
CA LEU A 921 31.71 -1.87 -17.24
C LEU A 921 31.12 -2.64 -18.42
N THR A 922 30.13 -3.45 -18.15
CA THR A 922 29.38 -4.24 -19.13
C THR A 922 27.88 -4.09 -18.92
N ASP A 923 27.09 -4.50 -19.87
CA ASP A 923 25.64 -4.48 -19.84
C ASP A 923 25.10 -5.82 -20.34
N PRO A 924 25.15 -6.87 -19.51
CA PRO A 924 24.90 -8.25 -19.97
C PRO A 924 23.48 -8.50 -20.47
N ILE A 925 22.49 -7.67 -20.06
CA ILE A 925 21.08 -7.89 -20.41
C ILE A 925 20.39 -6.62 -20.95
N GLY A 926 21.15 -5.55 -21.24
CA GLY A 926 20.59 -4.30 -21.77
C GLY A 926 19.92 -3.38 -20.74
N TYR A 927 20.03 -3.62 -19.44
CA TYR A 927 19.38 -2.85 -18.39
C TYR A 927 20.21 -1.68 -17.86
N ARG A 928 21.43 -1.52 -18.36
CA ARG A 928 22.34 -0.40 -18.09
C ARG A 928 22.52 -0.12 -16.58
N GLY A 929 22.05 1.00 -16.07
CA GLY A 929 22.26 1.45 -14.68
C GLY A 929 21.38 0.75 -13.63
N SER A 930 21.08 -0.55 -13.77
CA SER A 930 20.18 -1.29 -12.85
C SER A 930 20.90 -2.32 -11.98
N TYR A 931 22.22 -2.44 -12.06
CA TYR A 931 22.97 -3.45 -11.32
C TYR A 931 23.46 -2.90 -9.96
N HIS A 932 23.52 -3.75 -8.93
CA HIS A 932 24.00 -3.40 -7.58
C HIS A 932 25.54 -3.20 -7.53
N THR A 933 26.01 -2.30 -8.36
CA THR A 933 27.39 -1.83 -8.42
C THR A 933 27.42 -0.31 -8.29
N CYS A 934 28.52 0.25 -7.84
CA CYS A 934 28.72 1.67 -7.69
C CYS A 934 30.13 2.03 -8.16
N PHE A 935 30.24 2.73 -9.27
CA PHE A 935 31.52 3.02 -9.91
C PHE A 935 32.38 1.75 -10.07
N GLY A 936 31.79 0.70 -10.59
CA GLY A 936 32.42 -0.59 -10.83
C GLY A 936 32.74 -1.43 -9.59
N GLN A 937 32.30 -1.03 -8.40
CA GLN A 937 32.51 -1.76 -7.15
C GLN A 937 31.21 -2.37 -6.63
N PRO A 938 31.25 -3.54 -5.96
CA PRO A 938 30.08 -4.11 -5.30
C PRO A 938 29.40 -3.12 -4.32
N SER A 939 28.08 -2.96 -4.45
CA SER A 939 27.31 -2.01 -3.65
C SER A 939 26.05 -2.66 -3.03
N PRO A 940 26.21 -3.53 -2.02
CA PRO A 940 25.06 -4.06 -1.29
C PRO A 940 24.21 -2.92 -0.68
N PRO A 941 22.86 -3.03 -0.72
CA PRO A 941 21.97 -2.02 -0.15
C PRO A 941 22.25 -1.74 1.35
N GLY A 942 22.17 -0.47 1.76
CA GLY A 942 22.28 -0.06 3.15
C GLY A 942 23.69 -0.04 3.74
N LYS A 943 24.71 0.02 2.89
CA LYS A 943 26.09 0.35 3.31
C LYS A 943 26.15 1.73 3.93
N THR A 944 25.35 2.68 3.45
CA THR A 944 25.14 4.03 3.98
C THR A 944 23.65 4.26 4.24
N ARG A 945 23.30 5.32 4.98
CA ARG A 945 21.92 5.67 5.35
C ARG A 945 21.67 7.15 5.22
N LEU A 946 20.42 7.49 4.95
CA LEU A 946 19.90 8.85 5.05
C LEU A 946 20.01 9.38 6.49
N PRO A 947 19.91 10.69 6.71
CA PRO A 947 19.85 11.28 8.04
C PRO A 947 18.66 10.77 8.85
N TRP A 948 18.76 10.87 10.20
CA TRP A 948 17.62 10.65 11.08
C TRP A 948 16.52 11.68 10.79
N GLN A 949 15.29 11.31 11.10
CA GLN A 949 14.12 12.16 10.95
C GLN A 949 13.51 12.39 12.34
N HIS A 950 13.27 13.65 12.68
CA HIS A 950 12.67 14.06 13.94
C HIS A 950 11.45 14.93 13.62
N ARG A 951 10.29 14.52 14.07
CA ARG A 951 9.04 15.25 13.86
C ARG A 951 8.35 15.47 15.20
N LEU A 952 7.98 16.72 15.45
CA LEU A 952 7.14 17.14 16.57
C LEU A 952 5.90 17.85 16.03
N ASP A 953 4.73 17.30 16.34
CA ASP A 953 3.45 17.92 16.03
C ASP A 953 2.79 18.35 17.33
N LEU A 954 2.25 19.57 17.38
CA LEU A 954 1.53 20.10 18.55
C LEU A 954 0.15 20.61 18.14
N GLY A 955 -0.84 20.39 19.01
CA GLY A 955 -2.20 20.84 18.82
C GLY A 955 -2.76 21.54 20.06
N VAL A 956 -3.63 22.49 19.83
CA VAL A 956 -4.48 23.11 20.85
C VAL A 956 -5.90 23.16 20.36
N THR A 957 -6.85 22.75 21.22
CA THR A 957 -8.30 22.81 20.96
C THR A 957 -8.97 23.60 22.05
N TYR A 958 -9.80 24.56 21.65
CA TYR A 958 -10.64 25.36 22.53
C TYR A 958 -12.12 25.03 22.31
N ARG A 959 -12.81 24.63 23.38
CA ARG A 959 -14.26 24.34 23.43
C ARG A 959 -14.94 25.28 24.39
N PRO A 960 -15.48 26.44 23.90
CA PRO A 960 -16.03 27.47 24.76
C PRO A 960 -17.29 27.03 25.51
N ALA A 961 -17.37 27.37 26.81
CA ALA A 961 -18.51 27.08 27.65
C ALA A 961 -19.78 27.83 27.18
N PHE A 962 -19.63 29.01 26.53
CA PHE A 962 -20.76 29.77 25.98
C PHE A 962 -21.47 29.06 24.82
N ALA A 963 -20.84 28.04 24.20
CA ALA A 963 -21.41 27.21 23.16
C ALA A 963 -21.65 25.76 23.67
N ASP A 964 -21.84 25.56 24.96
CA ASP A 964 -22.06 24.26 25.60
C ASP A 964 -20.97 23.21 25.21
N HIS A 965 -19.75 23.67 24.97
CA HIS A 965 -18.63 22.86 24.48
C HIS A 965 -18.88 22.16 23.11
N LYS A 966 -19.97 22.51 22.40
CA LYS A 966 -20.33 21.98 21.08
C LYS A 966 -19.47 22.56 19.94
N LEU A 967 -18.98 23.79 20.08
CA LEU A 967 -18.02 24.41 19.17
C LEU A 967 -16.61 23.98 19.58
N ALA A 968 -15.82 23.48 18.62
CA ALA A 968 -14.40 23.25 18.82
C ALA A 968 -13.58 24.04 17.79
N LEU A 969 -12.67 24.86 18.28
CA LEU A 969 -11.70 25.61 17.48
C LEU A 969 -10.33 25.01 17.75
N SER A 970 -9.66 24.52 16.69
CA SER A 970 -8.36 23.87 16.85
C SER A 970 -7.30 24.51 15.96
N MET A 971 -6.07 24.54 16.45
CA MET A 971 -4.87 24.88 15.71
C MET A 971 -3.85 23.75 15.92
N ASN A 972 -3.42 23.12 14.84
CA ASN A 972 -2.38 22.11 14.85
C ASN A 972 -1.17 22.63 14.07
N VAL A 973 0.02 22.54 14.65
CA VAL A 973 1.30 22.82 14.00
C VAL A 973 2.00 21.49 13.78
N LEU A 974 2.06 21.07 12.53
CA LEU A 974 2.71 19.82 12.17
C LEU A 974 4.17 20.10 11.76
N ASN A 975 5.08 19.22 12.18
CA ASN A 975 6.51 19.40 12.05
C ASN A 975 6.98 20.77 12.61
N LEU A 976 6.71 21.03 13.88
CA LEU A 976 7.02 22.30 14.55
C LEU A 976 8.49 22.71 14.38
N LEU A 977 9.40 21.74 14.38
CA LEU A 977 10.85 21.96 14.26
C LEU A 977 11.26 22.36 12.83
N ASN A 978 10.38 22.23 11.86
CA ASN A 978 10.63 22.42 10.42
C ASN A 978 11.83 21.63 9.91
N GLU A 979 12.01 20.39 10.40
CA GLU A 979 13.06 19.53 9.89
C GLU A 979 12.68 18.99 8.52
N THR A 980 13.54 19.25 7.53
CA THR A 980 13.36 18.90 6.13
C THR A 980 14.50 18.03 5.61
N ASN A 981 14.89 17.00 6.37
CA ASN A 981 15.91 16.05 5.94
C ASN A 981 15.47 15.28 4.68
N PRO A 982 16.39 14.91 3.79
CA PRO A 982 16.09 14.07 2.65
C PRO A 982 15.46 12.73 3.09
N THR A 983 14.40 12.34 2.39
CA THR A 983 13.73 11.04 2.56
C THR A 983 14.06 10.07 1.43
N VAL A 984 14.46 10.60 0.27
CA VAL A 984 14.87 9.87 -0.93
C VAL A 984 15.98 10.64 -1.62
N ILE A 985 16.98 9.91 -2.14
CA ILE A 985 18.01 10.46 -3.03
C ILE A 985 18.02 9.66 -4.34
N ASN A 986 18.59 10.24 -5.40
CA ASN A 986 18.82 9.52 -6.64
C ASN A 986 19.98 8.52 -6.47
N SER A 987 19.65 7.24 -6.44
CA SER A 987 20.60 6.14 -6.25
C SER A 987 21.30 5.67 -7.53
N ASN A 988 20.88 6.16 -8.71
CA ASN A 988 21.40 5.72 -10.00
C ASN A 988 22.58 6.56 -10.46
N VAL A 989 23.75 5.94 -10.62
CA VAL A 989 24.95 6.59 -11.19
C VAL A 989 24.69 6.92 -12.67
N SER A 990 24.46 5.88 -13.49
CA SER A 990 24.37 6.04 -14.95
C SER A 990 22.94 6.19 -15.48
N GLY A 991 21.91 5.85 -14.65
CA GLY A 991 20.53 5.74 -15.14
C GLY A 991 20.37 4.66 -16.24
N ILE A 992 19.12 4.41 -16.58
CA ILE A 992 18.76 3.31 -17.50
C ILE A 992 19.05 3.63 -18.99
N ARG A 993 19.48 4.83 -19.33
CA ARG A 993 19.62 5.31 -20.73
C ARG A 993 20.95 5.98 -21.05
N LEU A 994 21.77 6.31 -20.04
CA LEU A 994 23.05 6.97 -20.28
C LEU A 994 24.13 5.96 -20.73
N PRO A 995 25.14 6.43 -21.50
CA PRO A 995 26.30 5.63 -21.86
C PRO A 995 27.11 5.18 -20.65
N ARG A 996 27.94 4.16 -20.82
CA ARG A 996 28.92 3.70 -19.82
C ARG A 996 29.84 4.85 -19.40
N TYR A 997 30.28 4.85 -18.14
CA TYR A 997 31.14 5.87 -17.55
C TYR A 997 30.53 7.30 -17.50
N THR A 998 29.24 7.42 -17.76
CA THR A 998 28.51 8.68 -17.67
C THR A 998 27.67 8.72 -16.40
N VAL A 999 27.84 9.75 -15.59
CA VAL A 999 27.11 9.96 -14.33
C VAL A 999 25.97 10.95 -14.58
N GLN A 1000 24.78 10.59 -14.13
CA GLN A 1000 23.64 11.51 -14.12
C GLN A 1000 24.00 12.77 -13.31
N ASN A 1001 23.68 13.96 -13.81
CA ASN A 1001 23.88 15.20 -13.06
C ASN A 1001 23.13 15.20 -11.72
N THR A 1002 22.10 14.36 -11.58
CA THR A 1002 21.27 14.23 -10.39
C THR A 1002 21.67 13.06 -9.47
N TYR A 1003 22.72 12.27 -9.79
CA TYR A 1003 23.19 11.21 -8.91
C TYR A 1003 23.52 11.74 -7.51
N ASN A 1004 23.10 11.03 -6.45
CA ASN A 1004 23.25 11.42 -5.05
C ASN A 1004 22.50 12.73 -4.66
N MET A 1005 21.64 13.25 -5.50
CA MET A 1005 20.84 14.43 -5.25
C MET A 1005 19.57 14.07 -4.46
N PRO A 1006 19.14 14.86 -3.45
CA PRO A 1006 17.83 14.69 -2.84
C PRO A 1006 16.69 14.82 -3.86
N LEU A 1007 15.84 13.79 -3.92
CA LEU A 1007 14.64 13.76 -4.77
C LEU A 1007 13.38 14.11 -3.98
N ASN A 1008 13.38 13.80 -2.68
CA ASN A 1008 12.27 14.14 -1.79
C ASN A 1008 12.79 14.49 -0.40
N TYR A 1009 12.03 15.35 0.29
CA TYR A 1009 12.30 15.83 1.64
C TYR A 1009 11.15 15.49 2.58
N ALA A 1010 11.42 15.43 3.88
CA ALA A 1010 10.37 15.39 4.89
C ALA A 1010 9.46 16.61 4.74
N THR A 1011 8.15 16.43 4.91
CA THR A 1011 7.15 17.50 4.76
C THR A 1011 7.49 18.68 5.68
N PRO A 1012 7.69 19.91 5.16
CA PRO A 1012 7.96 21.08 5.97
C PRO A 1012 6.88 21.35 7.01
N ARG A 1013 7.19 22.22 7.99
CA ARG A 1013 6.20 22.69 8.95
C ARG A 1013 5.00 23.33 8.24
N TYR A 1014 3.80 23.02 8.72
CA TYR A 1014 2.57 23.70 8.29
C TYR A 1014 1.58 23.79 9.44
N VAL A 1015 0.71 24.78 9.33
CA VAL A 1015 -0.35 25.02 10.33
C VAL A 1015 -1.69 24.60 9.73
N MET A 1016 -2.49 23.89 10.51
CA MET A 1016 -3.84 23.48 10.18
C MET A 1016 -4.82 24.06 11.21
N PHE A 1017 -5.75 24.86 10.74
CA PHE A 1017 -6.86 25.37 11.54
C PHE A 1017 -8.09 24.52 11.30
N SER A 1018 -8.88 24.32 12.35
CA SER A 1018 -10.21 23.72 12.18
C SER A 1018 -11.24 24.37 13.10
N ALA A 1019 -12.47 24.44 12.59
CA ALA A 1019 -13.65 24.79 13.36
C ALA A 1019 -14.69 23.70 13.14
N SER A 1020 -15.17 23.07 14.21
CA SER A 1020 -16.26 22.09 14.15
C SER A 1020 -17.35 22.44 15.14
N TYR A 1021 -18.58 22.12 14.76
CA TYR A 1021 -19.74 22.24 15.60
C TYR A 1021 -20.54 20.94 15.58
N ASP A 1022 -20.79 20.39 16.75
CA ASP A 1022 -21.53 19.15 16.98
C ASP A 1022 -22.78 19.48 17.81
N TRP A 1023 -23.97 19.16 17.27
CA TRP A 1023 -25.25 19.50 17.85
C TRP A 1023 -26.05 18.29 18.25
#